data_d2fc84b81a25ea91b61f7a3095e60461
#
_entry.id   d2fc84b81a25ea91b61f7a3095e60461
#
_cell.length_a   1.000
_cell.length_b   1.000
_cell.length_c   1.000
_cell.angle_alpha   90.00
_cell.angle_beta   90.00
_cell.angle_gamma   90.00
#
_symmetry.space_group_name_H-M   'P 1'
#
loop_
_entity.id
_entity.type
_entity.pdbx_description
1 polymer ?
#
loop_
_entity_poly.entity_id
_entity_poly.type
_entity_poly.pdbx_seq_one_letter_code
_entity_poly.pdbx_strand_id
1 'polypeptide(L)'
;MGGVLRISRLTQFAVALLVGAGLPAWAVDVSPPPILQWFESSYRTVEERAADLFMAGYGFVWLPPPYRADTGDQSVGYDVYDRFDLGRPDRPTLYGTETGLRTLAKTLHRADIDLHVDFVMNHNGYSSLGTPGFVAAGGYPGLAITLPNDIDGDFHSAFAMGDQYERLAGLIDIAQEKNHRFIRSPVDPADARNIRAGQVPAFGRLANVPDPGNRRFYPDRGHGTIFVFDPRTGEANIPVHAFNLNDPTKGDPVVENATGYLMRNAQWLIQVIGIDGLRIDAAKHVQGFVLDFIDRAVYRQNPRRLLDGSQKDVFTYSEVYDANPAVLLPHVRKDINHADPGRIGGNRDTLDFKLYFALKENLESTATLGTWQTIKNAALDLADDGLHNGSAGVTFIQSHDVFKPFGLENVAQAYTLMMPGNTVVYFNGREFGNRDFPKPGRGDALSVRDGSLLTRLIEARNTHGRGNYVERWDGTDGLFAFERESSAIVLLSNRGDAGFDSRTLTQVGFAPGTLLLELTGNAADPRVNPDRGGRRDIPEVVRVFDEGGVSKVNVRFQRPGTITRDGRFDFHGKGVLVYGLATPQAPRGVELSNVAKLLPGQGEPDNDAENGRRRQTDISVITAGSFEVRLRTRPVRLLDSDALRDVWADGDQALLKLDAGRDVNGNGKVDFATPGSTAYGFERFRQKSSPLIGAGGLGAARGEGEFRQVVDASKLEEGIHFITVRAWRHRTDGGPAVFSDFKRVIYIDRLPPLSRVASIRPAGGGVDLDVRSTDGTAESVHAFVDLPAGTSEQAILAHVGQGEGRLNWVDRDLFRAHLGNLPSGPHVLTIVTFEPTGTGNIQKETVTAP
;
A
#
# COMPACT_ATOMS: atom_id res chain seq x y z
N MET A 1 -9.58 56.02 -58.12
CA MET A 1 -8.36 56.51 -57.45
C MET A 1 -8.26 55.69 -56.13
N GLY A 2 -7.14 55.01 -55.89
CA GLY A 2 -6.79 54.50 -54.61
C GLY A 2 -7.21 53.03 -54.41
N GLY A 3 -6.44 52.10 -55.01
CA GLY A 3 -6.54 50.68 -54.71
C GLY A 3 -5.99 50.30 -53.34
N VAL A 4 -6.61 49.46 -52.65
CA VAL A 4 -6.13 48.81 -51.43
C VAL A 4 -5.77 47.40 -51.73
N LEU A 5 -4.49 47.13 -51.69
CA LEU A 5 -3.93 45.77 -51.81
C LEU A 5 -4.30 44.96 -50.55
N ARG A 6 -5.01 43.89 -50.74
CA ARG A 6 -5.15 42.81 -49.75
C ARG A 6 -3.98 41.87 -49.94
N ILE A 7 -3.08 41.78 -48.99
CA ILE A 7 -2.11 40.68 -48.92
C ILE A 7 -2.73 39.61 -47.99
N SER A 8 -3.21 38.56 -48.62
CA SER A 8 -3.53 37.31 -47.87
C SER A 8 -2.26 36.51 -47.73
N ARG A 9 -1.76 36.41 -46.52
CA ARG A 9 -0.73 35.41 -46.20
C ARG A 9 -1.41 34.07 -45.92
N LEU A 10 -1.51 33.25 -46.95
CA LEU A 10 -1.63 31.81 -46.78
C LEU A 10 -0.26 31.27 -46.29
N THR A 11 -0.16 31.01 -45.02
CA THR A 11 0.93 30.21 -44.48
C THR A 11 0.50 28.76 -44.65
N GLN A 12 0.91 28.16 -45.73
CA GLN A 12 0.85 26.71 -45.91
C GLN A 12 1.79 26.11 -44.90
N PHE A 13 1.26 25.51 -43.85
CA PHE A 13 1.98 24.54 -43.07
C PHE A 13 2.08 23.28 -43.97
N ALA A 14 3.22 23.09 -44.57
CA ALA A 14 3.64 21.80 -45.07
C ALA A 14 3.80 20.88 -43.83
N VAL A 15 2.77 20.07 -43.55
CA VAL A 15 2.92 18.92 -42.69
C VAL A 15 3.77 17.94 -43.50
N ALA A 16 5.07 17.98 -43.26
CA ALA A 16 5.93 16.89 -43.65
C ALA A 16 5.43 15.65 -42.90
N LEU A 17 4.80 14.74 -43.59
CA LEU A 17 4.67 13.36 -43.16
C LEU A 17 6.10 12.79 -43.04
N LEU A 18 6.72 12.99 -41.91
CA LEU A 18 7.71 12.08 -41.43
C LEU A 18 6.97 10.77 -41.13
N VAL A 19 7.01 9.86 -42.06
CA VAL A 19 6.89 8.44 -41.78
C VAL A 19 8.12 8.12 -40.93
N GLY A 20 8.06 8.51 -39.67
CA GLY A 20 8.99 8.02 -38.68
C GLY A 20 8.70 6.55 -38.57
N ALA A 21 9.71 5.72 -38.80
CA ALA A 21 9.74 4.36 -38.32
C ALA A 21 9.25 4.42 -36.88
N GLY A 22 8.10 3.80 -36.58
CA GLY A 22 7.49 3.84 -35.27
C GLY A 22 8.52 3.33 -34.27
N LEU A 23 9.00 4.23 -33.44
CA LEU A 23 9.60 3.80 -32.17
C LEU A 23 8.52 2.91 -31.55
N PRO A 24 8.84 1.67 -31.14
CA PRO A 24 7.87 0.83 -30.47
C PRO A 24 7.27 1.67 -29.33
N ALA A 25 5.95 1.84 -29.35
CA ALA A 25 5.25 2.44 -28.23
C ALA A 25 5.57 1.56 -27.03
N TRP A 26 6.48 2.04 -26.19
CA TRP A 26 6.81 1.33 -24.95
C TRP A 26 5.53 1.22 -24.17
N ALA A 27 5.11 -0.01 -23.87
CA ALA A 27 3.95 -0.24 -23.05
C ALA A 27 4.05 0.58 -21.77
N VAL A 28 2.97 1.22 -21.42
CA VAL A 28 2.87 1.90 -20.12
C VAL A 28 3.09 0.83 -19.06
N ASP A 29 4.07 1.03 -18.18
CA ASP A 29 4.31 0.11 -17.08
C ASP A 29 3.14 0.21 -16.11
N VAL A 30 2.27 -0.78 -16.14
CA VAL A 30 1.06 -0.87 -15.31
C VAL A 30 1.22 -1.86 -14.16
N SER A 31 2.46 -2.18 -13.80
CA SER A 31 2.80 -3.11 -12.71
C SER A 31 3.38 -2.35 -11.50
N PRO A 32 2.55 -1.68 -10.70
CA PRO A 32 3.02 -1.01 -9.49
C PRO A 32 3.57 -2.02 -8.48
N PRO A 33 4.35 -1.60 -7.49
CA PRO A 33 4.73 -2.44 -6.37
C PRO A 33 3.49 -3.06 -5.72
N PRO A 34 3.60 -4.27 -5.13
CA PRO A 34 2.42 -4.97 -4.62
C PRO A 34 1.82 -4.31 -3.38
N ILE A 35 0.57 -4.61 -3.13
CA ILE A 35 -0.20 -4.23 -1.94
C ILE A 35 0.03 -5.30 -0.86
N LEU A 36 0.42 -4.92 0.35
CA LEU A 36 0.35 -5.81 1.50
C LEU A 36 -0.97 -5.61 2.23
N GLN A 37 -1.86 -6.60 2.17
CA GLN A 37 -3.01 -6.67 3.06
C GLN A 37 -2.53 -7.15 4.43
N TRP A 38 -2.58 -6.27 5.43
CA TRP A 38 -2.07 -6.53 6.76
C TRP A 38 -3.17 -6.47 7.81
N PHE A 39 -3.49 -7.61 8.36
CA PHE A 39 -4.56 -7.77 9.35
C PHE A 39 -4.01 -8.21 10.72
N GLU A 40 -4.83 -8.10 11.75
CA GLU A 40 -4.55 -8.48 13.13
C GLU A 40 -3.26 -7.87 13.71
N SER A 41 -3.03 -6.58 13.43
CA SER A 41 -1.97 -5.80 14.07
C SER A 41 -2.46 -4.42 14.44
N SER A 42 -1.99 -3.90 15.56
CA SER A 42 -2.22 -2.51 15.96
C SER A 42 -1.49 -1.55 15.01
N TYR A 43 -1.98 -0.32 14.91
CA TYR A 43 -1.30 0.75 14.16
C TYR A 43 0.14 0.95 14.62
N ARG A 44 0.38 0.76 15.91
CA ARG A 44 1.73 0.81 16.48
C ARG A 44 2.64 -0.27 15.91
N THR A 45 2.19 -1.51 15.87
CA THR A 45 2.98 -2.64 15.31
C THR A 45 3.29 -2.42 13.84
N VAL A 46 2.30 -1.96 13.05
CA VAL A 46 2.51 -1.67 11.62
C VAL A 46 3.53 -0.54 11.45
N GLU A 47 3.45 0.52 12.29
CA GLU A 47 4.40 1.64 12.27
C GLU A 47 5.83 1.19 12.64
N GLU A 48 5.99 0.42 13.71
CA GLU A 48 7.28 -0.11 14.13
C GLU A 48 7.93 -1.01 13.07
N ARG A 49 7.11 -1.65 12.21
CA ARG A 49 7.54 -2.47 11.08
C ARG A 49 7.50 -1.79 9.72
N ALA A 50 7.29 -0.48 9.66
CA ALA A 50 7.35 0.27 8.39
C ALA A 50 8.70 0.12 7.68
N ALA A 51 9.79 -0.07 8.44
CA ALA A 51 11.10 -0.40 7.89
C ALA A 51 11.12 -1.72 7.12
N ASP A 52 10.42 -2.75 7.60
CA ASP A 52 10.32 -4.05 6.93
C ASP A 52 9.48 -3.95 5.65
N LEU A 53 8.36 -3.23 5.69
CA LEU A 53 7.55 -2.93 4.51
C LEU A 53 8.38 -2.26 3.40
N PHE A 54 9.12 -1.21 3.78
CA PHE A 54 9.98 -0.49 2.86
C PHE A 54 11.07 -1.40 2.27
N MET A 55 11.75 -2.18 3.10
CA MET A 55 12.81 -3.08 2.63
C MET A 55 12.27 -4.20 1.74
N ALA A 56 11.09 -4.76 2.06
CA ALA A 56 10.43 -5.79 1.25
C ALA A 56 9.97 -5.29 -0.13
N GLY A 57 9.77 -3.97 -0.29
CA GLY A 57 9.43 -3.39 -1.58
C GLY A 57 7.93 -3.29 -1.86
N TYR A 58 7.09 -3.30 -0.84
CA TYR A 58 5.68 -2.97 -0.98
C TYR A 58 5.48 -1.48 -1.26
N GLY A 59 4.54 -1.16 -2.15
CA GLY A 59 4.16 0.23 -2.43
C GLY A 59 2.90 0.66 -1.70
N PHE A 60 2.15 -0.29 -1.18
CA PHE A 60 0.86 -0.06 -0.54
C PHE A 60 0.68 -0.99 0.66
N VAL A 61 -0.02 -0.50 1.66
CA VAL A 61 -0.52 -1.30 2.78
C VAL A 61 -2.04 -1.15 2.84
N TRP A 62 -2.76 -2.26 2.95
CA TRP A 62 -4.20 -2.30 3.13
C TRP A 62 -4.51 -2.83 4.52
N LEU A 63 -5.15 -1.98 5.35
CA LEU A 63 -5.55 -2.25 6.73
C LEU A 63 -7.07 -2.50 6.82
N PRO A 64 -7.53 -3.18 7.87
CA PRO A 64 -8.95 -3.37 8.15
C PRO A 64 -9.71 -2.07 8.38
N PRO A 65 -11.06 -2.13 8.52
CA PRO A 65 -11.87 -0.94 8.77
C PRO A 65 -11.43 -0.20 10.04
N PRO A 66 -11.17 1.12 9.98
CA PRO A 66 -10.64 1.86 11.11
C PRO A 66 -11.72 2.32 12.11
N TYR A 67 -12.98 2.02 11.86
CA TYR A 67 -14.13 2.63 12.51
C TYR A 67 -14.45 2.05 13.89
N ARG A 68 -15.19 2.82 14.69
CA ARG A 68 -15.87 2.31 15.88
C ARG A 68 -16.88 1.24 15.47
N ALA A 69 -16.74 0.06 16.04
CA ALA A 69 -17.60 -1.09 15.78
C ALA A 69 -18.81 -1.12 16.75
N ASP A 70 -19.90 -1.77 16.32
CA ASP A 70 -21.13 -1.93 17.08
C ASP A 70 -21.00 -3.01 18.18
N THR A 71 -20.26 -4.09 17.92
CA THR A 71 -20.03 -5.15 18.91
C THR A 71 -18.93 -4.86 19.92
N GLY A 72 -18.30 -3.68 19.83
CA GLY A 72 -17.35 -3.20 20.82
C GLY A 72 -15.90 -3.13 20.36
N ASP A 73 -15.01 -2.79 21.29
CA ASP A 73 -13.63 -2.43 21.02
C ASP A 73 -12.73 -3.62 20.59
N GLN A 74 -13.29 -4.85 20.66
CA GLN A 74 -12.59 -6.06 20.23
C GLN A 74 -13.06 -6.56 18.85
N SER A 75 -13.93 -5.82 18.18
CA SER A 75 -14.37 -6.14 16.84
C SER A 75 -13.30 -5.81 15.80
N VAL A 76 -13.28 -6.60 14.74
CA VAL A 76 -12.42 -6.36 13.56
C VAL A 76 -12.92 -5.19 12.68
N GLY A 77 -14.07 -4.57 12.99
CA GLY A 77 -14.48 -3.28 12.45
C GLY A 77 -15.49 -3.31 11.30
N TYR A 78 -15.90 -4.48 10.80
CA TYR A 78 -16.89 -4.54 9.70
C TYR A 78 -18.32 -4.23 10.16
N ASP A 79 -18.64 -4.42 11.42
CA ASP A 79 -19.91 -4.06 12.06
C ASP A 79 -19.89 -2.60 12.53
N VAL A 80 -19.89 -1.67 11.61
CA VAL A 80 -19.69 -0.23 11.88
C VAL A 80 -20.78 0.33 12.80
N TYR A 81 -20.37 1.07 13.84
CA TYR A 81 -21.23 1.91 14.68
C TYR A 81 -21.10 3.38 14.29
N ASP A 82 -19.87 3.94 14.33
CA ASP A 82 -19.60 5.35 14.02
C ASP A 82 -18.42 5.48 13.06
N ARG A 83 -18.67 6.00 11.85
CA ARG A 83 -17.66 6.20 10.80
C ARG A 83 -16.71 7.35 11.05
N PHE A 84 -17.03 8.23 12.00
CA PHE A 84 -16.20 9.37 12.35
C PHE A 84 -15.51 9.21 13.73
N ASP A 85 -15.63 8.05 14.38
CA ASP A 85 -14.85 7.68 15.55
C ASP A 85 -13.86 6.57 15.16
N LEU A 86 -12.57 6.94 15.03
CA LEU A 86 -11.47 6.02 14.74
C LEU A 86 -10.71 5.59 16.00
N GLY A 87 -11.33 5.75 17.16
CA GLY A 87 -10.73 5.48 18.45
C GLY A 87 -10.11 6.72 19.10
N ARG A 88 -10.22 6.78 20.42
CA ARG A 88 -9.68 7.82 21.27
C ARG A 88 -8.83 7.20 22.38
N PRO A 89 -7.95 7.96 23.04
CA PRO A 89 -7.09 7.44 24.11
C PRO A 89 -7.83 6.77 25.28
N ASP A 90 -9.07 7.20 25.57
CA ASP A 90 -9.93 6.62 26.59
C ASP A 90 -10.78 5.46 26.09
N ARG A 91 -10.92 5.35 24.79
CA ARG A 91 -11.69 4.31 24.12
C ARG A 91 -11.12 4.01 22.74
N PRO A 92 -10.00 3.28 22.64
CA PRO A 92 -9.42 2.92 21.34
C PRO A 92 -10.34 1.94 20.58
N THR A 93 -10.13 1.79 19.28
CA THR A 93 -10.59 0.62 18.52
C THR A 93 -9.65 -0.56 18.75
N LEU A 94 -9.96 -1.73 18.21
CA LEU A 94 -9.03 -2.88 18.25
C LEU A 94 -7.62 -2.51 17.79
N TYR A 95 -7.51 -1.64 16.80
CA TYR A 95 -6.25 -1.30 16.12
C TYR A 95 -5.54 -0.08 16.74
N GLY A 96 -6.24 0.70 17.56
CA GLY A 96 -5.69 1.90 18.22
C GLY A 96 -6.58 3.12 18.11
N THR A 97 -5.96 4.28 17.95
CA THR A 97 -6.62 5.59 17.97
C THR A 97 -6.50 6.30 16.63
N GLU A 98 -7.29 7.37 16.43
CA GLU A 98 -7.15 8.27 15.29
C GLU A 98 -5.73 8.84 15.20
N THR A 99 -5.15 9.26 16.33
CA THR A 99 -3.77 9.76 16.36
C THR A 99 -2.78 8.70 15.89
N GLY A 100 -2.93 7.46 16.37
CA GLY A 100 -2.09 6.34 15.94
C GLY A 100 -2.18 6.08 14.43
N LEU A 101 -3.38 6.08 13.87
CA LEU A 101 -3.60 5.92 12.42
C LEU A 101 -2.95 7.06 11.60
N ARG A 102 -3.12 8.31 12.04
CA ARG A 102 -2.48 9.48 11.37
C ARG A 102 -0.96 9.42 11.41
N THR A 103 -0.40 8.97 12.53
CA THR A 103 1.06 8.85 12.66
C THR A 103 1.58 7.73 11.78
N LEU A 104 0.89 6.59 11.76
CA LEU A 104 1.20 5.50 10.83
C LEU A 104 1.16 6.00 9.37
N ALA A 105 0.10 6.73 8.98
CA ALA A 105 0.00 7.32 7.63
C ALA A 105 1.22 8.20 7.33
N LYS A 106 1.60 9.10 8.27
CA LYS A 106 2.77 9.97 8.11
C LYS A 106 4.07 9.17 7.94
N THR A 107 4.26 8.10 8.71
CA THR A 107 5.46 7.24 8.61
C THR A 107 5.51 6.48 7.28
N LEU A 108 4.37 5.92 6.84
CA LEU A 108 4.27 5.23 5.55
C LEU A 108 4.48 6.19 4.38
N HIS A 109 3.89 7.38 4.43
CA HIS A 109 4.12 8.43 3.42
C HIS A 109 5.59 8.81 3.32
N ARG A 110 6.29 8.86 4.45
CA ARG A 110 7.74 9.09 4.48
C ARG A 110 8.50 7.96 3.78
N ALA A 111 8.04 6.72 3.92
CA ALA A 111 8.59 5.56 3.22
C ALA A 111 8.17 5.47 1.73
N ASP A 112 7.36 6.40 1.24
CA ASP A 112 6.71 6.37 -0.08
C ASP A 112 5.79 5.15 -0.27
N ILE A 113 5.09 4.79 0.79
CA ILE A 113 4.11 3.71 0.85
C ILE A 113 2.73 4.30 1.08
N ASP A 114 1.76 3.89 0.29
CA ASP A 114 0.38 4.32 0.39
C ASP A 114 -0.37 3.53 1.46
N LEU A 115 -1.21 4.23 2.21
CA LEU A 115 -2.09 3.63 3.19
C LEU A 115 -3.51 3.50 2.64
N HIS A 116 -3.97 2.27 2.50
CA HIS A 116 -5.36 1.93 2.17
C HIS A 116 -6.07 1.36 3.38
N VAL A 117 -7.37 1.60 3.47
CA VAL A 117 -8.23 1.01 4.50
C VAL A 117 -9.48 0.42 3.89
N ASP A 118 -10.07 -0.54 4.60
CA ASP A 118 -11.42 -1.00 4.27
C ASP A 118 -12.43 0.12 4.48
N PHE A 119 -13.21 0.40 3.44
CA PHE A 119 -14.28 1.39 3.45
C PHE A 119 -15.62 0.66 3.44
N VAL A 120 -16.19 0.51 4.64
CA VAL A 120 -17.48 -0.16 4.83
C VAL A 120 -18.59 0.85 4.60
N MET A 121 -19.18 0.85 3.42
CA MET A 121 -20.24 1.80 3.04
C MET A 121 -21.59 1.16 2.83
N ASN A 122 -21.66 -0.16 2.66
CA ASN A 122 -22.91 -0.86 2.43
C ASN A 122 -23.81 -0.91 3.67
N HIS A 123 -23.23 -1.06 4.86
CA HIS A 123 -23.97 -1.45 6.07
C HIS A 123 -23.40 -0.84 7.35
N ASN A 124 -24.20 -0.94 8.42
CA ASN A 124 -23.79 -0.81 9.82
C ASN A 124 -23.90 -2.17 10.55
N GLY A 125 -23.44 -2.22 11.79
CA GLY A 125 -23.72 -3.34 12.68
C GLY A 125 -25.22 -3.48 12.96
N TYR A 126 -25.63 -4.60 13.58
CA TYR A 126 -27.03 -4.86 13.87
C TYR A 126 -27.28 -5.21 15.36
N SER A 127 -26.23 -5.39 16.15
CA SER A 127 -26.31 -5.95 17.50
C SER A 127 -27.19 -5.14 18.46
N SER A 128 -27.18 -3.81 18.33
CA SER A 128 -27.88 -2.89 19.19
C SER A 128 -29.22 -2.40 18.64
N LEU A 129 -29.50 -2.61 17.35
CA LEU A 129 -30.63 -2.03 16.65
C LEU A 129 -32.00 -2.43 17.23
N GLY A 130 -32.12 -3.65 17.74
CA GLY A 130 -33.36 -4.16 18.34
C GLY A 130 -33.65 -3.67 19.76
N THR A 131 -32.81 -2.84 20.36
CA THR A 131 -32.99 -2.39 21.74
C THR A 131 -33.66 -1.00 21.82
N PRO A 132 -34.74 -0.82 22.61
CA PRO A 132 -35.37 0.48 22.75
C PRO A 132 -34.41 1.58 23.23
N GLY A 133 -33.47 1.26 24.09
CA GLY A 133 -32.45 2.17 24.58
C GLY A 133 -31.51 2.69 23.50
N PHE A 134 -31.20 1.90 22.52
CA PHE A 134 -30.35 2.29 21.39
C PHE A 134 -30.98 3.40 20.55
N VAL A 135 -32.26 3.24 20.21
CA VAL A 135 -32.98 4.24 19.42
C VAL A 135 -33.23 5.51 20.26
N ALA A 136 -33.57 5.36 21.56
CA ALA A 136 -33.74 6.50 22.46
C ALA A 136 -32.44 7.30 22.66
N ALA A 137 -31.26 6.63 22.53
CA ALA A 137 -29.96 7.28 22.57
C ALA A 137 -29.55 7.94 21.24
N GLY A 138 -30.39 7.86 20.18
CA GLY A 138 -30.13 8.48 18.89
C GLY A 138 -29.67 7.52 17.79
N GLY A 139 -29.58 6.23 18.07
CA GLY A 139 -29.19 5.21 17.08
C GLY A 139 -27.73 5.33 16.60
N TYR A 140 -27.48 5.03 15.33
CA TYR A 140 -26.15 5.18 14.73
C TYR A 140 -25.82 6.65 14.46
N PRO A 141 -24.66 7.15 14.94
CA PRO A 141 -24.27 8.52 14.70
C PRO A 141 -24.29 8.89 13.21
N GLY A 142 -25.00 9.94 12.86
CA GLY A 142 -25.12 10.45 11.51
C GLY A 142 -26.08 9.73 10.57
N LEU A 143 -26.84 8.74 11.04
CA LEU A 143 -27.82 8.01 10.24
C LEU A 143 -29.20 8.03 10.92
N ALA A 144 -30.24 8.20 10.11
CA ALA A 144 -31.62 8.27 10.58
C ALA A 144 -32.23 6.87 10.73
N ILE A 145 -32.77 6.59 11.93
CA ILE A 145 -33.58 5.41 12.22
C ILE A 145 -34.90 5.91 12.78
N THR A 146 -36.03 5.49 12.20
CA THR A 146 -37.34 5.91 12.66
C THR A 146 -37.96 4.98 13.70
N LEU A 147 -37.79 3.67 13.51
CA LEU A 147 -38.31 2.64 14.42
C LEU A 147 -37.30 1.50 14.58
N PRO A 148 -37.20 0.85 15.77
CA PRO A 148 -36.25 -0.19 16.02
C PRO A 148 -36.43 -1.45 15.17
N ASN A 149 -37.69 -1.80 14.85
CA ASN A 149 -38.04 -3.04 14.15
C ASN A 149 -38.60 -2.81 12.73
N ASP A 150 -39.07 -1.59 12.45
CA ASP A 150 -39.48 -1.14 11.12
C ASP A 150 -38.52 -0.03 10.70
N ILE A 151 -37.47 -0.40 10.02
CA ILE A 151 -36.38 0.50 9.67
C ILE A 151 -36.83 1.33 8.47
N ASP A 152 -37.08 2.57 8.74
CA ASP A 152 -37.28 3.60 7.73
C ASP A 152 -36.20 4.67 7.84
N GLY A 153 -36.14 5.62 6.93
CA GLY A 153 -35.04 6.57 6.89
C GLY A 153 -33.84 6.05 6.08
N ASP A 154 -32.67 5.95 6.67
CA ASP A 154 -31.42 5.65 5.97
C ASP A 154 -31.12 4.16 5.77
N PHE A 155 -31.99 3.26 6.21
CA PHE A 155 -31.75 1.82 6.13
C PHE A 155 -32.80 1.12 5.28
N HIS A 156 -32.43 -0.03 4.70
CA HIS A 156 -33.36 -1.05 4.25
C HIS A 156 -33.96 -1.77 5.46
N SER A 157 -35.10 -2.45 5.27
CA SER A 157 -35.64 -3.28 6.34
C SER A 157 -34.68 -4.43 6.69
N ALA A 158 -34.86 -5.02 7.86
CA ALA A 158 -34.09 -6.15 8.31
C ALA A 158 -34.18 -7.40 7.38
N PHE A 159 -35.03 -7.36 6.38
CA PHE A 159 -35.28 -8.42 5.41
C PHE A 159 -34.91 -7.95 4.01
N ALA A 160 -33.63 -7.96 3.70
CA ALA A 160 -33.17 -7.70 2.35
C ALA A 160 -33.53 -8.83 1.38
N MET A 161 -33.81 -8.51 0.15
CA MET A 161 -34.13 -9.48 -0.90
C MET A 161 -33.26 -9.26 -2.14
N GLY A 162 -32.56 -10.33 -2.54
CA GLY A 162 -31.73 -10.37 -3.74
C GLY A 162 -30.29 -9.86 -3.56
N ASP A 163 -29.43 -10.14 -4.52
CA ASP A 163 -27.99 -9.91 -4.43
C ASP A 163 -27.58 -8.46 -4.08
N GLN A 164 -28.31 -7.49 -4.60
CA GLN A 164 -27.99 -6.07 -4.40
C GLN A 164 -28.44 -5.50 -3.06
N TYR A 165 -29.48 -6.08 -2.47
CA TYR A 165 -30.08 -5.63 -1.21
C TYR A 165 -30.10 -6.72 -0.16
N GLU A 166 -29.38 -7.80 -0.39
CA GLU A 166 -29.28 -8.90 0.54
C GLU A 166 -28.57 -8.47 1.81
N ARG A 167 -29.26 -8.64 2.93
CA ARG A 167 -28.68 -8.33 4.23
C ARG A 167 -27.60 -9.35 4.59
N LEU A 168 -26.40 -8.89 4.84
CA LEU A 168 -25.35 -9.70 5.40
C LEU A 168 -25.68 -10.08 6.86
N ALA A 169 -25.35 -11.30 7.27
CA ALA A 169 -25.69 -11.81 8.59
C ALA A 169 -25.13 -10.92 9.71
N GLY A 170 -26.03 -10.46 10.61
CA GLY A 170 -25.66 -9.58 11.73
C GLY A 170 -25.38 -8.11 11.35
N LEU A 171 -25.72 -7.69 10.13
CA LEU A 171 -25.49 -6.35 9.61
C LEU A 171 -26.79 -5.75 9.10
N ILE A 172 -26.84 -4.42 8.90
CA ILE A 172 -27.98 -3.70 8.38
C ILE A 172 -27.60 -2.78 7.24
N ASP A 173 -28.20 -2.97 6.07
CA ASP A 173 -27.87 -2.24 4.87
C ASP A 173 -28.36 -0.79 4.91
N ILE A 174 -27.50 0.12 4.46
CA ILE A 174 -27.83 1.54 4.28
C ILE A 174 -28.57 1.70 2.96
N ALA A 175 -29.74 2.29 3.01
CA ALA A 175 -30.56 2.60 1.84
C ALA A 175 -30.02 3.85 1.11
N GLN A 176 -28.95 3.65 0.33
CA GLN A 176 -28.21 4.73 -0.33
C GLN A 176 -28.97 5.36 -1.49
N GLU A 177 -29.93 4.66 -2.05
CA GLU A 177 -30.83 5.14 -3.09
C GLU A 177 -31.93 6.06 -2.54
N LYS A 178 -32.21 6.01 -1.23
CA LYS A 178 -33.21 6.87 -0.61
C LYS A 178 -32.69 8.29 -0.43
N ASN A 179 -33.52 9.23 -0.74
CA ASN A 179 -33.25 10.64 -0.48
C ASN A 179 -33.80 11.09 0.90
N HIS A 180 -33.65 10.22 1.92
CA HIS A 180 -34.02 10.58 3.27
C HIS A 180 -33.09 11.66 3.81
N ARG A 181 -33.68 12.75 4.29
CA ARG A 181 -32.96 13.96 4.69
C ARG A 181 -32.89 14.05 6.20
N PHE A 182 -31.70 14.19 6.70
CA PHE A 182 -31.44 14.18 8.12
C PHE A 182 -30.26 15.11 8.45
N ILE A 183 -30.33 15.86 9.55
CA ILE A 183 -29.17 16.64 10.03
C ILE A 183 -28.21 15.69 10.72
N ARG A 184 -27.04 15.50 10.10
CA ARG A 184 -26.10 14.45 10.45
C ARG A 184 -24.95 14.97 11.29
N SER A 185 -24.46 14.13 12.19
CA SER A 185 -23.22 14.40 12.93
C SER A 185 -21.98 14.36 11.99
N PRO A 186 -20.97 15.18 12.23
CA PRO A 186 -20.95 16.30 13.18
C PRO A 186 -21.77 17.49 12.67
N VAL A 187 -22.41 18.21 13.60
CA VAL A 187 -23.22 19.41 13.25
C VAL A 187 -22.42 20.72 13.35
N ASP A 188 -21.31 20.74 14.08
CA ASP A 188 -20.44 21.90 14.18
C ASP A 188 -19.71 22.15 12.85
N PRO A 189 -19.95 23.27 12.16
CA PRO A 189 -19.26 23.60 10.90
C PRO A 189 -17.75 23.78 11.05
N ALA A 190 -17.26 24.05 12.26
CA ALA A 190 -15.82 24.17 12.53
C ALA A 190 -15.13 22.82 12.72
N ASP A 191 -15.88 21.73 12.91
CA ASP A 191 -15.35 20.39 13.07
C ASP A 191 -14.59 19.94 11.81
N ALA A 192 -13.37 19.41 11.98
CA ALA A 192 -12.53 18.94 10.87
C ALA A 192 -13.19 17.81 10.04
N ARG A 193 -14.14 17.08 10.63
CA ARG A 193 -14.95 16.07 9.92
C ARG A 193 -15.94 16.68 8.92
N ASN A 194 -16.14 17.97 8.96
CA ASN A 194 -16.85 18.74 7.93
C ASN A 194 -15.82 19.34 6.96
N ILE A 195 -15.70 18.78 5.77
CA ILE A 195 -14.81 19.30 4.74
C ILE A 195 -15.24 20.73 4.37
N ARG A 196 -14.31 21.67 4.51
CA ARG A 196 -14.58 23.09 4.25
C ARG A 196 -14.69 23.38 2.76
N ALA A 197 -15.48 24.38 2.42
CA ALA A 197 -15.52 24.95 1.08
C ALA A 197 -14.08 25.34 0.64
N GLY A 198 -13.72 25.00 -0.59
CA GLY A 198 -12.38 25.25 -1.15
C GLY A 198 -11.36 24.13 -0.92
N GLN A 199 -11.55 23.26 0.06
CA GLN A 199 -10.72 22.06 0.20
C GLN A 199 -11.10 20.98 -0.83
N VAL A 200 -12.39 20.96 -1.20
CA VAL A 200 -12.94 20.08 -2.22
C VAL A 200 -13.65 20.93 -3.26
N PRO A 201 -12.93 21.63 -4.15
CA PRO A 201 -13.54 22.61 -5.06
C PRO A 201 -14.63 22.00 -5.95
N ALA A 202 -14.51 20.76 -6.36
CA ALA A 202 -15.47 20.09 -7.21
C ALA A 202 -16.81 19.76 -6.52
N PHE A 203 -16.84 19.68 -5.19
CA PHE A 203 -18.01 19.25 -4.42
C PHE A 203 -18.48 20.30 -3.41
N GLY A 204 -17.72 21.36 -3.23
CA GLY A 204 -17.97 22.35 -2.20
C GLY A 204 -17.85 21.75 -0.79
N ARG A 205 -18.53 22.35 0.14
CA ARG A 205 -18.52 21.93 1.52
C ARG A 205 -19.65 20.91 1.79
N LEU A 206 -19.30 19.74 2.28
CA LEU A 206 -20.25 18.70 2.69
C LEU A 206 -20.55 18.82 4.20
N ALA A 207 -21.07 19.95 4.64
CA ALA A 207 -21.49 20.13 6.02
C ALA A 207 -22.90 19.58 6.25
N ASN A 208 -23.22 19.15 7.46
CA ASN A 208 -24.55 18.67 7.82
C ASN A 208 -25.59 19.77 7.89
N VAL A 209 -25.15 20.97 8.27
CA VAL A 209 -26.04 22.10 8.47
C VAL A 209 -26.41 22.67 7.12
N PRO A 210 -27.71 22.88 6.82
CA PRO A 210 -28.14 23.57 5.62
C PRO A 210 -27.50 24.95 5.51
N ASP A 211 -26.86 25.22 4.40
CA ASP A 211 -26.27 26.51 4.09
C ASP A 211 -26.65 26.89 2.67
N PRO A 212 -27.58 27.82 2.48
CA PRO A 212 -28.04 28.24 1.14
C PRO A 212 -26.93 28.83 0.27
N GLY A 213 -25.90 29.40 0.89
CA GLY A 213 -24.73 29.93 0.19
C GLY A 213 -23.68 28.89 -0.13
N ASN A 214 -23.77 27.71 0.45
CA ASN A 214 -22.80 26.64 0.37
C ASN A 214 -23.42 25.42 -0.33
N ARG A 215 -23.43 25.44 -1.62
CA ARG A 215 -23.99 24.33 -2.40
C ARG A 215 -23.13 23.09 -2.22
N ARG A 216 -23.80 22.02 -1.88
CA ARG A 216 -23.27 20.68 -1.73
C ARG A 216 -23.44 19.91 -3.01
N PHE A 217 -23.11 18.66 -2.94
CA PHE A 217 -23.38 17.66 -3.95
C PHE A 217 -24.86 17.23 -3.85
N TYR A 218 -25.74 17.92 -4.55
CA TYR A 218 -27.19 17.72 -4.48
C TYR A 218 -27.71 16.92 -5.66
N PRO A 219 -28.77 16.12 -5.50
CA PRO A 219 -29.48 15.51 -6.61
C PRO A 219 -29.94 16.58 -7.60
N ASP A 220 -29.64 16.39 -8.88
CA ASP A 220 -29.97 17.31 -9.96
C ASP A 220 -31.01 16.66 -10.88
N ARG A 221 -32.29 17.13 -10.78
CA ARG A 221 -33.37 16.63 -11.63
C ARG A 221 -33.14 16.85 -13.10
N GLY A 222 -32.40 17.88 -13.48
CA GLY A 222 -32.04 18.16 -14.87
C GLY A 222 -30.92 17.31 -15.42
N HIS A 223 -30.18 16.59 -14.56
CA HIS A 223 -29.02 15.80 -14.96
C HIS A 223 -29.41 14.36 -15.35
N GLY A 224 -30.36 13.78 -14.66
CA GLY A 224 -30.84 12.44 -14.95
C GLY A 224 -31.63 11.82 -13.81
N THR A 225 -32.37 10.77 -14.12
CA THR A 225 -33.15 10.00 -13.17
C THR A 225 -32.80 8.53 -13.31
N ILE A 226 -32.52 7.89 -12.20
CA ILE A 226 -32.32 6.45 -12.08
C ILE A 226 -33.57 5.89 -11.44
N PHE A 227 -34.07 4.76 -11.92
CA PHE A 227 -35.20 4.07 -11.33
C PHE A 227 -34.71 2.86 -10.55
N VAL A 228 -35.04 2.80 -9.27
CA VAL A 228 -34.61 1.76 -8.36
C VAL A 228 -35.79 1.02 -7.76
N PHE A 229 -35.51 -0.14 -7.19
CA PHE A 229 -36.48 -0.96 -6.46
C PHE A 229 -36.21 -0.81 -4.95
N ASP A 230 -37.25 -0.58 -4.15
CA ASP A 230 -37.18 -0.64 -2.68
C ASP A 230 -37.62 -2.03 -2.21
N PRO A 231 -36.67 -2.90 -1.73
CA PRO A 231 -37.04 -4.24 -1.31
C PRO A 231 -37.93 -4.25 -0.04
N ARG A 232 -37.87 -3.19 0.75
CA ARG A 232 -38.67 -3.04 1.96
C ARG A 232 -40.16 -2.87 1.68
N THR A 233 -40.49 -2.01 0.71
CA THR A 233 -41.88 -1.73 0.33
C THR A 233 -42.37 -2.58 -0.82
N GLY A 234 -41.46 -3.20 -1.57
CA GLY A 234 -41.77 -3.88 -2.83
C GLY A 234 -42.06 -2.89 -3.96
N GLU A 235 -41.86 -1.58 -3.75
CA GLU A 235 -42.10 -0.57 -4.76
C GLU A 235 -40.99 -0.59 -5.82
N ALA A 236 -41.42 -0.69 -7.08
CA ALA A 236 -40.51 -0.64 -8.22
C ALA A 236 -40.56 0.77 -8.86
N ASN A 237 -39.50 1.07 -9.63
CA ASN A 237 -39.41 2.32 -10.40
C ASN A 237 -39.43 3.60 -9.55
N ILE A 238 -38.88 3.56 -8.34
CA ILE A 238 -38.68 4.74 -7.51
C ILE A 238 -37.68 5.66 -8.22
N PRO A 239 -38.05 6.92 -8.55
CA PRO A 239 -37.12 7.83 -9.22
C PRO A 239 -36.09 8.38 -8.22
N VAL A 240 -34.82 8.14 -8.49
CA VAL A 240 -33.67 8.75 -7.78
C VAL A 240 -32.98 9.70 -8.76
N HIS A 241 -32.85 10.96 -8.37
CA HIS A 241 -32.17 11.94 -9.22
C HIS A 241 -30.66 11.82 -9.03
N ALA A 242 -29.96 11.70 -10.16
CA ALA A 242 -28.50 11.62 -10.15
C ALA A 242 -27.87 12.93 -9.68
N PHE A 243 -26.69 12.83 -9.08
CA PHE A 243 -25.84 14.00 -8.83
C PHE A 243 -25.20 14.48 -10.12
N ASN A 244 -25.08 15.78 -10.29
CA ASN A 244 -24.35 16.34 -11.41
C ASN A 244 -22.86 16.33 -11.13
N LEU A 245 -22.16 15.34 -11.70
CA LEU A 245 -20.73 15.14 -11.48
C LEU A 245 -19.88 16.24 -12.13
N ASN A 246 -20.40 16.92 -13.15
CA ASN A 246 -19.69 17.99 -13.86
C ASN A 246 -19.86 19.36 -13.21
N ASP A 247 -21.01 19.59 -12.56
CA ASP A 247 -21.30 20.82 -11.85
C ASP A 247 -22.01 20.51 -10.52
N PRO A 248 -21.25 20.23 -9.46
CA PRO A 248 -21.81 19.87 -8.16
C PRO A 248 -22.56 21.02 -7.48
N THR A 249 -22.52 22.22 -8.04
CA THR A 249 -23.33 23.36 -7.56
C THR A 249 -24.76 23.34 -8.06
N LYS A 250 -25.04 22.56 -9.09
CA LYS A 250 -26.41 22.34 -9.58
C LYS A 250 -27.14 21.34 -8.68
N GLY A 251 -28.46 21.39 -8.78
CA GLY A 251 -29.36 20.58 -8.00
C GLY A 251 -30.07 21.35 -6.90
N ASP A 252 -30.97 20.66 -6.22
CA ASP A 252 -31.79 21.26 -5.15
C ASP A 252 -31.00 21.32 -3.83
N PRO A 253 -30.88 22.46 -3.17
CA PRO A 253 -30.32 22.54 -1.84
C PRO A 253 -31.14 21.70 -0.85
N VAL A 254 -30.53 20.65 -0.32
CA VAL A 254 -31.19 19.72 0.60
C VAL A 254 -30.28 19.40 1.79
N VAL A 255 -30.87 18.97 2.88
CA VAL A 255 -30.14 18.37 3.99
C VAL A 255 -29.44 17.10 3.48
N GLU A 256 -28.26 16.82 4.01
CA GLU A 256 -27.42 15.70 3.59
C GLU A 256 -28.18 14.36 3.71
N ASN A 257 -28.18 13.58 2.64
CA ASN A 257 -28.67 12.20 2.65
C ASN A 257 -27.55 11.20 3.04
N ALA A 258 -27.86 9.90 3.12
CA ALA A 258 -26.90 8.88 3.49
C ALA A 258 -25.70 8.82 2.52
N THR A 259 -25.94 8.93 1.21
CA THR A 259 -24.85 8.96 0.20
C THR A 259 -23.92 10.15 0.40
N GLY A 260 -24.46 11.35 0.64
CA GLY A 260 -23.65 12.53 0.94
C GLY A 260 -22.82 12.39 2.24
N TYR A 261 -23.37 11.73 3.24
CA TYR A 261 -22.66 11.40 4.48
C TYR A 261 -21.48 10.44 4.23
N LEU A 262 -21.67 9.40 3.44
CA LEU A 262 -20.62 8.45 3.06
C LEU A 262 -19.54 9.13 2.20
N MET A 263 -19.94 9.99 1.25
CA MET A 263 -18.98 10.79 0.48
C MET A 263 -18.14 11.70 1.37
N ARG A 264 -18.75 12.35 2.36
CA ARG A 264 -18.04 13.17 3.35
C ARG A 264 -17.08 12.35 4.21
N ASN A 265 -17.48 11.15 4.61
CA ASN A 265 -16.59 10.25 5.34
C ASN A 265 -15.38 9.84 4.48
N ALA A 266 -15.60 9.43 3.23
CA ALA A 266 -14.50 9.10 2.32
C ALA A 266 -13.53 10.28 2.13
N GLN A 267 -14.05 11.50 1.90
CA GLN A 267 -13.24 12.71 1.76
C GLN A 267 -12.46 13.02 3.04
N TRP A 268 -13.07 12.87 4.21
CA TRP A 268 -12.41 13.08 5.49
C TRP A 268 -11.26 12.10 5.70
N LEU A 269 -11.44 10.82 5.38
CA LEU A 269 -10.38 9.82 5.44
C LEU A 269 -9.18 10.22 4.56
N ILE A 270 -9.44 10.67 3.34
CA ILE A 270 -8.39 11.06 2.39
C ILE A 270 -7.73 12.37 2.81
N GLN A 271 -8.50 13.42 3.03
CA GLN A 271 -7.96 14.79 3.17
C GLN A 271 -7.48 15.11 4.58
N VAL A 272 -8.08 14.50 5.61
CA VAL A 272 -7.84 14.85 6.99
C VAL A 272 -7.08 13.76 7.74
N ILE A 273 -7.43 12.51 7.56
CA ILE A 273 -6.74 11.37 8.19
C ILE A 273 -5.44 11.05 7.45
N GLY A 274 -5.41 11.18 6.14
CA GLY A 274 -4.23 10.91 5.32
C GLY A 274 -4.22 9.51 4.71
N ILE A 275 -5.41 8.94 4.46
CA ILE A 275 -5.55 7.69 3.71
C ILE A 275 -5.34 7.97 2.23
N ASP A 276 -4.70 7.06 1.50
CA ASP A 276 -4.37 7.21 0.08
C ASP A 276 -5.31 6.43 -0.85
N GLY A 277 -5.99 5.43 -0.32
CA GLY A 277 -6.88 4.59 -1.10
C GLY A 277 -7.90 3.84 -0.24
N LEU A 278 -8.93 3.33 -0.90
CA LEU A 278 -10.03 2.64 -0.25
C LEU A 278 -10.26 1.28 -0.89
N ARG A 279 -10.29 0.24 -0.07
CA ARG A 279 -10.92 -1.02 -0.49
C ARG A 279 -12.38 -0.96 -0.08
N ILE A 280 -13.27 -1.02 -1.06
CA ILE A 280 -14.71 -0.90 -0.83
C ILE A 280 -15.26 -2.28 -0.49
N ASP A 281 -15.67 -2.41 0.77
CA ASP A 281 -16.25 -3.64 1.32
C ASP A 281 -17.65 -3.89 0.77
N ALA A 282 -17.98 -5.18 0.55
CA ALA A 282 -19.30 -5.62 0.11
C ALA A 282 -19.87 -4.82 -1.09
N ALA A 283 -19.01 -4.38 -2.02
CA ALA A 283 -19.38 -3.50 -3.12
C ALA A 283 -20.42 -4.13 -4.07
N LYS A 284 -20.52 -5.46 -4.10
CA LYS A 284 -21.56 -6.18 -4.84
C LYS A 284 -22.98 -5.75 -4.43
N HIS A 285 -23.15 -5.37 -3.17
CA HIS A 285 -24.44 -4.97 -2.58
C HIS A 285 -24.70 -3.46 -2.68
N VAL A 286 -23.74 -2.70 -3.20
CA VAL A 286 -23.86 -1.25 -3.39
C VAL A 286 -24.22 -0.92 -4.83
N GLN A 287 -25.13 0.00 -5.02
CA GLN A 287 -25.51 0.45 -6.35
C GLN A 287 -24.34 1.14 -7.08
N GLY A 288 -24.12 0.81 -8.35
CA GLY A 288 -22.97 1.29 -9.12
C GLY A 288 -22.86 2.81 -9.18
N PHE A 289 -23.98 3.53 -9.27
CA PHE A 289 -23.97 5.00 -9.31
C PHE A 289 -23.47 5.61 -7.99
N VAL A 290 -23.69 4.95 -6.85
CA VAL A 290 -23.15 5.41 -5.55
C VAL A 290 -21.65 5.28 -5.51
N LEU A 291 -21.11 4.16 -6.01
CA LEU A 291 -19.67 3.97 -6.16
C LEU A 291 -19.04 5.05 -7.04
N ASP A 292 -19.70 5.41 -8.14
CA ASP A 292 -19.24 6.48 -9.02
C ASP A 292 -19.26 7.86 -8.33
N PHE A 293 -20.20 8.12 -7.43
CA PHE A 293 -20.20 9.33 -6.60
C PHE A 293 -19.05 9.35 -5.61
N ILE A 294 -18.76 8.22 -4.95
CA ILE A 294 -17.60 8.09 -4.04
C ILE A 294 -16.31 8.37 -4.79
N ASP A 295 -16.10 7.72 -5.95
CA ASP A 295 -14.90 7.94 -6.76
C ASP A 295 -14.74 9.43 -7.11
N ARG A 296 -15.78 10.04 -7.63
CA ARG A 296 -15.74 11.46 -7.99
C ARG A 296 -15.43 12.36 -6.79
N ALA A 297 -15.94 11.99 -5.62
CA ALA A 297 -15.70 12.71 -4.39
C ALA A 297 -14.24 12.66 -3.92
N VAL A 298 -13.48 11.61 -4.27
CA VAL A 298 -12.14 11.39 -3.74
C VAL A 298 -11.03 11.37 -4.79
N TYR A 299 -11.31 11.11 -6.06
CA TYR A 299 -10.34 10.77 -7.08
C TYR A 299 -9.08 11.66 -7.08
N ARG A 300 -9.21 12.98 -7.13
CA ARG A 300 -8.08 13.91 -7.10
C ARG A 300 -8.06 14.76 -5.83
N GLN A 301 -8.38 14.16 -4.70
CA GLN A 301 -8.48 14.87 -3.43
C GLN A 301 -7.37 14.50 -2.44
N ASN A 302 -6.43 13.64 -2.83
CA ASN A 302 -5.28 13.33 -2.00
C ASN A 302 -4.43 14.60 -1.82
N PRO A 303 -4.10 15.02 -0.58
CA PRO A 303 -3.24 16.19 -0.34
C PRO A 303 -1.79 15.97 -0.77
N ARG A 304 -1.37 14.71 -0.97
CA ARG A 304 -0.01 14.37 -1.40
C ARG A 304 0.20 14.68 -2.88
N ARG A 305 1.44 14.96 -3.19
CA ARG A 305 1.89 15.13 -4.56
C ARG A 305 2.97 14.13 -4.91
N LEU A 306 2.98 13.74 -6.17
CA LEU A 306 4.06 12.95 -6.74
C LEU A 306 5.33 13.81 -6.87
N LEU A 307 6.47 13.15 -7.07
CA LEU A 307 7.76 13.86 -7.20
C LEU A 307 7.80 14.85 -8.37
N ASP A 308 6.97 14.67 -9.39
CA ASP A 308 6.82 15.61 -10.52
C ASP A 308 5.92 16.83 -10.21
N GLY A 309 5.42 16.89 -8.98
CA GLY A 309 4.51 17.94 -8.54
C GLY A 309 3.05 17.72 -8.91
N SER A 310 2.73 16.70 -9.69
CA SER A 310 1.34 16.33 -9.98
C SER A 310 0.64 15.85 -8.72
N GLN A 311 -0.68 16.01 -8.69
CA GLN A 311 -1.49 15.52 -7.59
C GLN A 311 -1.59 14.00 -7.66
N LYS A 312 -1.49 13.36 -6.49
CA LYS A 312 -1.65 11.91 -6.39
C LYS A 312 -3.13 11.55 -6.51
N ASP A 313 -3.42 10.62 -7.38
CA ASP A 313 -4.77 10.06 -7.49
C ASP A 313 -5.05 9.10 -6.34
N VAL A 314 -6.31 9.06 -5.89
CA VAL A 314 -6.78 8.09 -4.92
C VAL A 314 -7.10 6.79 -5.64
N PHE A 315 -6.49 5.69 -5.22
CA PHE A 315 -6.80 4.37 -5.74
C PHE A 315 -7.89 3.71 -4.91
N THR A 316 -8.93 3.26 -5.57
CA THR A 316 -10.02 2.50 -4.94
C THR A 316 -10.14 1.13 -5.59
N TYR A 317 -10.58 0.12 -4.83
CA TYR A 317 -10.87 -1.20 -5.40
C TYR A 317 -11.98 -1.90 -4.61
N SER A 318 -12.88 -2.51 -5.36
CA SER A 318 -14.12 -3.06 -4.86
C SER A 318 -13.97 -4.54 -4.53
N GLU A 319 -14.60 -4.96 -3.44
CA GLU A 319 -14.88 -6.38 -3.23
C GLU A 319 -16.21 -6.74 -3.89
N VAL A 320 -16.12 -7.52 -4.94
CA VAL A 320 -17.27 -8.10 -5.64
C VAL A 320 -17.07 -9.61 -5.68
N TYR A 321 -17.66 -10.32 -4.72
CA TYR A 321 -17.54 -11.78 -4.63
C TYR A 321 -18.33 -12.47 -5.73
N ASP A 322 -17.74 -12.55 -6.93
CA ASP A 322 -18.32 -13.14 -8.11
C ASP A 322 -17.24 -13.63 -9.08
N ALA A 323 -17.56 -14.60 -9.93
CA ALA A 323 -16.69 -15.10 -11.00
C ALA A 323 -17.10 -14.59 -12.40
N ASN A 324 -18.24 -13.90 -12.52
CA ASN A 324 -18.78 -13.45 -13.79
C ASN A 324 -18.22 -12.07 -14.17
N PRO A 325 -17.50 -11.93 -15.30
CA PRO A 325 -17.00 -10.64 -15.74
C PRO A 325 -18.09 -9.58 -15.94
N ALA A 326 -19.28 -9.99 -16.33
CA ALA A 326 -20.41 -9.07 -16.48
C ALA A 326 -20.88 -8.44 -15.16
N VAL A 327 -20.54 -9.07 -14.03
CA VAL A 327 -20.78 -8.52 -12.67
C VAL A 327 -19.57 -7.72 -12.20
N LEU A 328 -18.36 -8.15 -12.51
CA LEU A 328 -17.11 -7.54 -12.03
C LEU A 328 -16.76 -6.25 -12.78
N LEU A 329 -16.75 -6.27 -14.12
CA LEU A 329 -16.31 -5.15 -14.95
C LEU A 329 -17.10 -3.83 -14.74
N PRO A 330 -18.40 -3.84 -14.44
CA PRO A 330 -19.11 -2.60 -14.10
C PRO A 330 -18.56 -1.85 -12.87
N HIS A 331 -17.73 -2.51 -12.04
CA HIS A 331 -17.08 -1.88 -10.90
C HIS A 331 -15.73 -1.23 -11.23
N VAL A 332 -15.19 -1.42 -12.43
CA VAL A 332 -13.89 -0.87 -12.86
C VAL A 332 -14.08 0.50 -13.49
N ARG A 333 -13.27 1.48 -13.05
CA ARG A 333 -13.27 2.88 -13.52
C ARG A 333 -11.84 3.41 -13.55
N LYS A 334 -11.04 2.93 -14.50
CA LYS A 334 -9.64 3.33 -14.68
C LYS A 334 -9.43 3.94 -16.04
N ASP A 335 -8.52 4.88 -16.18
CA ASP A 335 -8.21 5.56 -17.44
C ASP A 335 -7.78 4.59 -18.55
N ILE A 336 -7.19 3.46 -18.17
CA ILE A 336 -6.76 2.40 -19.10
C ILE A 336 -7.83 1.33 -19.34
N ASN A 337 -8.94 1.37 -18.62
CA ASN A 337 -10.04 0.44 -18.77
C ASN A 337 -10.97 0.87 -19.91
N HIS A 338 -11.31 -0.03 -20.81
CA HIS A 338 -12.14 0.24 -21.97
C HIS A 338 -13.60 0.51 -21.63
N ALA A 339 -14.09 0.00 -20.49
CA ALA A 339 -15.47 0.22 -20.04
C ALA A 339 -15.71 1.66 -19.54
N ASP A 340 -14.68 2.34 -19.09
CA ASP A 340 -14.78 3.74 -18.66
C ASP A 340 -13.55 4.57 -19.02
N PRO A 341 -13.48 5.11 -20.23
CA PRO A 341 -12.35 5.91 -20.71
C PRO A 341 -12.25 7.29 -20.03
N GLY A 342 -12.15 7.33 -18.70
CA GLY A 342 -11.98 8.56 -17.92
C GLY A 342 -13.22 9.45 -17.79
N ARG A 343 -14.41 8.95 -18.14
CA ARG A 343 -15.65 9.76 -18.14
C ARG A 343 -16.07 10.19 -16.74
N ILE A 344 -15.89 9.33 -15.75
CA ILE A 344 -16.28 9.60 -14.36
C ILE A 344 -15.15 10.29 -13.61
N GLY A 345 -13.91 10.08 -14.03
CA GLY A 345 -12.72 10.57 -13.32
C GLY A 345 -12.54 9.79 -12.03
N GLY A 346 -12.45 8.48 -12.13
CA GLY A 346 -12.15 7.54 -11.07
C GLY A 346 -10.83 6.81 -11.33
N ASN A 347 -10.32 6.17 -10.28
CA ASN A 347 -9.25 5.20 -10.35
C ASN A 347 -9.66 4.00 -9.50
N ARG A 348 -10.79 3.38 -9.86
CA ARG A 348 -11.36 2.22 -9.20
C ARG A 348 -11.12 0.96 -9.99
N ASP A 349 -10.69 -0.07 -9.28
CA ASP A 349 -10.56 -1.44 -9.77
C ASP A 349 -11.49 -2.38 -8.98
N THR A 350 -11.38 -3.68 -9.19
CA THR A 350 -12.04 -4.70 -8.38
C THR A 350 -11.10 -5.85 -8.10
N LEU A 351 -11.27 -6.53 -6.96
CA LEU A 351 -10.57 -7.78 -6.69
C LEU A 351 -10.94 -8.83 -7.75
N ASP A 352 -9.94 -9.46 -8.35
CA ASP A 352 -10.15 -10.46 -9.41
C ASP A 352 -10.52 -11.82 -8.83
N PHE A 353 -11.76 -11.93 -8.35
CA PHE A 353 -12.29 -13.20 -7.84
C PHE A 353 -12.38 -14.29 -8.90
N LYS A 354 -12.58 -13.91 -10.17
CA LYS A 354 -12.64 -14.89 -11.27
C LYS A 354 -11.29 -15.60 -11.41
N LEU A 355 -10.19 -14.87 -11.41
CA LEU A 355 -8.85 -15.43 -11.43
C LEU A 355 -8.54 -16.20 -10.12
N TYR A 356 -8.92 -15.63 -8.97
CA TYR A 356 -8.75 -16.30 -7.67
C TYR A 356 -9.37 -17.71 -7.68
N PHE A 357 -10.60 -17.86 -8.12
CA PHE A 357 -11.26 -19.17 -8.18
C PHE A 357 -10.55 -20.13 -9.14
N ALA A 358 -10.12 -19.65 -10.29
CA ALA A 358 -9.38 -20.47 -11.25
C ALA A 358 -8.02 -20.92 -10.70
N LEU A 359 -7.28 -20.03 -10.04
CA LEU A 359 -6.02 -20.38 -9.38
C LEU A 359 -6.25 -21.43 -8.30
N LYS A 360 -7.25 -21.21 -7.42
CA LYS A 360 -7.59 -22.13 -6.35
C LYS A 360 -7.97 -23.51 -6.86
N GLU A 361 -8.82 -23.59 -7.86
CA GLU A 361 -9.28 -24.86 -8.42
C GLU A 361 -8.13 -25.63 -9.09
N ASN A 362 -7.24 -24.95 -9.77
CA ASN A 362 -6.21 -25.58 -10.62
C ASN A 362 -4.84 -25.70 -9.97
N LEU A 363 -4.55 -24.96 -8.87
CA LEU A 363 -3.27 -24.99 -8.15
C LEU A 363 -3.41 -25.44 -6.69
N GLU A 364 -4.59 -25.91 -6.25
CA GLU A 364 -4.78 -26.49 -4.91
C GLU A 364 -4.01 -27.81 -4.76
N SER A 365 -3.80 -28.52 -5.87
CA SER A 365 -2.99 -29.75 -5.91
C SER A 365 -2.17 -29.82 -7.18
N THR A 366 -1.10 -30.63 -7.16
CA THR A 366 -0.39 -30.97 -8.38
C THR A 366 -1.19 -32.02 -9.11
N ALA A 367 -1.76 -31.75 -10.24
CA ALA A 367 -2.40 -32.90 -10.85
C ALA A 367 -2.75 -32.80 -12.32
N THR A 368 -3.37 -31.75 -12.79
CA THR A 368 -4.01 -31.85 -14.09
C THR A 368 -3.22 -31.07 -15.12
N LEU A 369 -2.71 -31.75 -16.13
CA LEU A 369 -2.09 -31.12 -17.29
C LEU A 369 -3.13 -30.24 -18.01
N GLY A 370 -2.69 -29.12 -18.56
CA GLY A 370 -3.56 -28.21 -19.34
C GLY A 370 -4.31 -27.16 -18.53
N THR A 371 -4.19 -27.13 -17.20
CA THR A 371 -4.90 -26.19 -16.32
C THR A 371 -4.44 -24.74 -16.47
N TRP A 372 -3.25 -24.50 -16.97
CA TRP A 372 -2.73 -23.15 -17.22
C TRP A 372 -3.56 -22.37 -18.25
N GLN A 373 -4.15 -23.06 -19.23
CA GLN A 373 -5.08 -22.42 -20.16
C GLN A 373 -6.32 -21.89 -19.45
N THR A 374 -6.85 -22.65 -18.48
CA THR A 374 -7.98 -22.22 -17.65
C THR A 374 -7.59 -20.99 -16.79
N ILE A 375 -6.43 -21.03 -16.15
CA ILE A 375 -5.95 -19.94 -15.29
C ILE A 375 -5.81 -18.64 -16.08
N LYS A 376 -5.04 -18.65 -17.18
CA LYS A 376 -4.77 -17.42 -17.95
C LYS A 376 -6.03 -16.82 -18.54
N ASN A 377 -6.98 -17.66 -19.00
CA ASN A 377 -8.25 -17.20 -19.56
C ASN A 377 -9.25 -16.73 -18.49
N ALA A 378 -8.94 -16.97 -17.23
CA ALA A 378 -9.77 -16.50 -16.11
C ALA A 378 -9.49 -15.06 -15.70
N ALA A 379 -8.35 -14.48 -16.08
CA ALA A 379 -8.03 -13.10 -15.68
C ALA A 379 -9.14 -12.12 -16.12
N LEU A 380 -9.54 -11.24 -15.20
CA LEU A 380 -10.51 -10.18 -15.49
C LEU A 380 -9.96 -9.20 -16.52
N ASP A 381 -8.66 -8.94 -16.47
CA ASP A 381 -7.91 -8.14 -17.41
C ASP A 381 -8.13 -8.59 -18.86
N LEU A 382 -8.00 -9.89 -19.11
CA LEU A 382 -8.28 -10.47 -20.43
C LEU A 382 -9.75 -10.33 -20.85
N ALA A 383 -10.69 -10.33 -19.89
CA ALA A 383 -12.10 -10.17 -20.16
C ALA A 383 -12.49 -8.72 -20.50
N ASP A 384 -11.66 -7.74 -20.13
CA ASP A 384 -11.89 -6.32 -20.40
C ASP A 384 -11.66 -5.98 -21.90
N ASP A 385 -10.47 -6.28 -22.41
CA ASP A 385 -10.07 -5.86 -23.77
C ASP A 385 -9.37 -6.95 -24.58
N GLY A 386 -9.26 -8.16 -24.07
CA GLY A 386 -8.58 -9.28 -24.72
C GLY A 386 -7.05 -9.29 -24.54
N LEU A 387 -6.52 -8.46 -23.67
CA LEU A 387 -5.08 -8.32 -23.38
C LEU A 387 -4.78 -8.58 -21.90
N HIS A 388 -3.54 -8.96 -21.61
CA HIS A 388 -2.98 -8.93 -20.28
C HIS A 388 -2.15 -7.66 -20.14
N ASN A 389 -2.77 -6.53 -19.80
CA ASN A 389 -2.14 -5.22 -19.75
C ASN A 389 -2.33 -4.48 -18.41
N GLY A 390 -3.07 -5.10 -17.47
CA GLY A 390 -3.35 -4.51 -16.16
C GLY A 390 -4.48 -3.49 -16.15
N SER A 391 -5.35 -3.49 -17.19
CA SER A 391 -6.49 -2.58 -17.30
C SER A 391 -7.58 -2.87 -16.28
N ALA A 392 -7.74 -4.12 -15.84
CA ALA A 392 -8.76 -4.53 -14.89
C ALA A 392 -8.30 -5.68 -14.01
N GLY A 393 -8.73 -5.67 -12.75
CA GLY A 393 -8.53 -6.76 -11.81
C GLY A 393 -7.31 -6.58 -10.91
N VAL A 394 -7.54 -6.44 -9.60
CA VAL A 394 -6.53 -6.55 -8.57
C VAL A 394 -6.36 -8.02 -8.23
N THR A 395 -5.25 -8.62 -8.64
CA THR A 395 -5.02 -10.05 -8.47
C THR A 395 -4.63 -10.39 -7.04
N PHE A 396 -5.03 -11.57 -6.57
CA PHE A 396 -4.69 -12.08 -5.24
C PHE A 396 -4.83 -13.60 -5.19
N ILE A 397 -4.22 -14.23 -4.20
CA ILE A 397 -4.35 -15.67 -3.96
C ILE A 397 -4.97 -15.97 -2.61
N GLN A 398 -4.94 -15.02 -1.69
CA GLN A 398 -5.46 -15.13 -0.33
C GLN A 398 -5.98 -13.77 0.13
N SER A 399 -6.94 -13.76 1.04
CA SER A 399 -7.37 -12.60 1.81
C SER A 399 -7.80 -13.02 3.22
N HIS A 400 -8.19 -12.06 4.03
CA HIS A 400 -8.71 -12.29 5.38
C HIS A 400 -10.00 -13.15 5.41
N ASP A 401 -10.78 -13.17 4.31
CA ASP A 401 -12.03 -13.94 4.17
C ASP A 401 -11.83 -15.25 3.47
N VAL A 402 -11.09 -15.24 2.37
CA VAL A 402 -10.92 -16.39 1.50
C VAL A 402 -9.53 -16.95 1.67
N PHE A 403 -9.48 -17.97 2.51
CA PHE A 403 -8.28 -18.73 2.76
C PHE A 403 -8.57 -20.22 2.61
N LYS A 404 -7.98 -20.81 1.63
CA LYS A 404 -7.56 -22.21 1.67
C LYS A 404 -6.14 -22.24 1.21
N PRO A 405 -5.23 -22.95 1.91
CA PRO A 405 -3.87 -23.05 1.43
C PRO A 405 -3.90 -23.66 0.03
N PHE A 406 -3.28 -22.96 -0.90
CA PHE A 406 -3.00 -23.54 -2.21
C PHE A 406 -1.90 -24.60 -2.04
N GLY A 407 -2.04 -25.74 -2.67
CA GLY A 407 -0.95 -26.69 -2.74
C GLY A 407 0.28 -26.14 -3.41
N LEU A 408 0.09 -25.28 -4.43
CA LEU A 408 1.14 -24.59 -5.16
C LEU A 408 1.10 -23.08 -4.90
N GLU A 409 1.04 -22.70 -3.63
CA GLU A 409 0.93 -21.29 -3.21
C GLU A 409 2.03 -20.41 -3.80
N ASN A 410 3.27 -20.87 -3.80
CA ASN A 410 4.40 -20.11 -4.37
C ASN A 410 4.28 -19.95 -5.89
N VAL A 411 3.74 -20.94 -6.58
CA VAL A 411 3.50 -20.90 -8.02
C VAL A 411 2.38 -19.91 -8.34
N ALA A 412 1.28 -19.96 -7.58
CA ALA A 412 0.17 -19.02 -7.71
C ALA A 412 0.60 -17.58 -7.42
N GLN A 413 1.38 -17.38 -6.35
CA GLN A 413 1.88 -16.04 -6.00
C GLN A 413 2.87 -15.49 -7.01
N ALA A 414 3.74 -16.34 -7.57
CA ALA A 414 4.66 -15.93 -8.63
C ALA A 414 3.90 -15.52 -9.90
N TYR A 415 2.83 -16.24 -10.25
CA TYR A 415 1.94 -15.87 -11.34
C TYR A 415 1.38 -14.46 -11.14
N THR A 416 0.68 -14.22 -10.01
CA THR A 416 0.04 -12.93 -9.76
C THR A 416 1.02 -11.79 -9.63
N LEU A 417 2.19 -12.00 -9.01
CA LEU A 417 3.23 -10.98 -8.89
C LEU A 417 3.85 -10.59 -10.23
N MET A 418 4.01 -11.53 -11.15
CA MET A 418 4.69 -11.26 -12.43
C MET A 418 3.72 -10.85 -13.56
N MET A 419 2.40 -10.95 -13.34
CA MET A 419 1.40 -10.43 -14.28
C MET A 419 1.34 -8.89 -14.23
N PRO A 420 0.92 -8.22 -15.33
CA PRO A 420 0.57 -6.79 -15.31
C PRO A 420 -0.55 -6.47 -14.29
N GLY A 421 -0.64 -5.20 -13.89
CA GLY A 421 -1.70 -4.70 -13.01
C GLY A 421 -1.36 -4.79 -11.52
N ASN A 422 -2.35 -4.49 -10.70
CA ASN A 422 -2.23 -4.52 -9.24
C ASN A 422 -2.30 -5.95 -8.69
N THR A 423 -1.61 -6.20 -7.59
CA THR A 423 -1.64 -7.50 -6.91
C THR A 423 -1.53 -7.35 -5.40
N VAL A 424 -2.18 -8.26 -4.67
CA VAL A 424 -2.20 -8.28 -3.22
C VAL A 424 -1.44 -9.49 -2.68
N VAL A 425 -0.67 -9.28 -1.63
CA VAL A 425 -0.10 -10.29 -0.74
C VAL A 425 -0.80 -10.17 0.61
N TYR A 426 -1.34 -11.25 1.14
CA TYR A 426 -2.03 -11.24 2.42
C TYR A 426 -1.09 -11.66 3.56
N PHE A 427 -1.07 -10.86 4.62
CA PHE A 427 -0.32 -11.09 5.86
C PHE A 427 -1.22 -10.91 7.08
N ASN A 428 -1.19 -11.89 7.99
CA ASN A 428 -1.86 -11.82 9.28
C ASN A 428 -0.82 -11.70 10.40
N GLY A 429 -0.82 -10.58 11.13
CA GLY A 429 0.14 -10.31 12.19
C GLY A 429 -0.12 -11.07 13.49
N ARG A 430 -1.31 -11.67 13.67
CA ARG A 430 -1.72 -12.48 14.83
C ARG A 430 -1.49 -11.83 16.19
N GLU A 431 -1.56 -10.52 16.26
CA GLU A 431 -1.29 -9.77 17.50
C GLU A 431 -2.42 -9.97 18.52
N PHE A 432 -3.65 -10.16 18.05
CA PHE A 432 -4.84 -10.24 18.90
C PHE A 432 -5.29 -11.68 19.21
N GLY A 433 -4.43 -12.67 18.96
CA GLY A 433 -4.64 -14.07 19.30
C GLY A 433 -5.08 -14.93 18.11
N ASN A 434 -5.21 -16.24 18.35
CA ASN A 434 -5.66 -17.20 17.35
C ASN A 434 -7.19 -17.13 17.22
N ARG A 435 -7.67 -16.46 16.18
CA ARG A 435 -9.09 -16.44 15.79
C ARG A 435 -9.29 -17.19 14.49
N ASP A 436 -10.50 -17.73 14.29
CA ASP A 436 -10.88 -18.32 13.00
C ASP A 436 -11.03 -17.28 11.89
N PHE A 437 -11.23 -16.05 12.25
CA PHE A 437 -11.30 -14.86 11.41
C PHE A 437 -10.54 -13.70 12.08
N PRO A 438 -9.69 -12.97 11.37
CA PRO A 438 -9.25 -13.19 9.96
C PRO A 438 -8.39 -14.46 9.79
N LYS A 439 -8.42 -15.01 8.58
CA LYS A 439 -7.72 -16.25 8.24
C LYS A 439 -6.19 -16.08 8.26
N PRO A 440 -5.41 -17.15 8.44
CA PRO A 440 -3.95 -17.11 8.29
C PRO A 440 -3.54 -16.63 6.90
N GLY A 441 -2.43 -15.88 6.81
CA GLY A 441 -1.84 -15.38 5.57
C GLY A 441 -0.38 -15.82 5.39
N ARG A 442 0.32 -15.18 4.45
CA ARG A 442 1.73 -15.45 4.14
C ARG A 442 2.64 -15.02 5.30
N GLY A 443 3.18 -15.99 6.05
CA GLY A 443 4.11 -15.70 7.14
C GLY A 443 5.45 -15.07 6.69
N ASP A 444 5.87 -15.36 5.45
CA ASP A 444 7.12 -14.87 4.87
C ASP A 444 7.01 -13.52 4.14
N ALA A 445 5.85 -12.87 4.19
CA ALA A 445 5.58 -11.61 3.48
C ALA A 445 6.54 -10.46 3.84
N LEU A 446 7.04 -10.44 5.06
CA LEU A 446 7.99 -9.45 5.57
C LEU A 446 9.35 -10.05 5.95
N SER A 447 9.75 -11.17 5.38
CA SER A 447 11.05 -11.82 5.62
C SER A 447 12.17 -11.11 4.86
N VAL A 448 12.61 -9.97 5.38
CA VAL A 448 13.60 -9.08 4.72
C VAL A 448 15.04 -9.36 5.11
N ARG A 449 15.29 -10.02 6.26
CA ARG A 449 16.64 -10.23 6.80
C ARG A 449 17.42 -11.25 5.98
N ASP A 450 16.84 -12.41 5.71
CA ASP A 450 17.46 -13.49 4.93
C ASP A 450 16.86 -13.62 3.54
N GLY A 451 15.77 -12.90 3.28
CA GLY A 451 15.01 -12.93 2.04
C GLY A 451 14.27 -14.25 1.83
N SER A 452 12.98 -14.17 1.61
CA SER A 452 12.17 -15.32 1.17
C SER A 452 12.08 -15.37 -0.36
N LEU A 453 11.56 -16.47 -0.91
CA LEU A 453 11.16 -16.50 -2.32
C LEU A 453 10.20 -15.35 -2.64
N LEU A 454 9.25 -15.08 -1.72
CA LEU A 454 8.26 -14.03 -1.89
C LEU A 454 8.88 -12.64 -2.00
N THR A 455 9.80 -12.29 -1.09
CA THR A 455 10.48 -10.98 -1.16
C THR A 455 11.37 -10.83 -2.40
N ARG A 456 11.97 -11.91 -2.88
CA ARG A 456 12.72 -11.92 -4.16
C ARG A 456 11.81 -11.78 -5.37
N LEU A 457 10.63 -12.38 -5.35
CA LEU A 457 9.61 -12.19 -6.40
C LEU A 457 9.08 -10.76 -6.41
N ILE A 458 8.92 -10.13 -5.25
CA ILE A 458 8.55 -8.70 -5.14
C ILE A 458 9.66 -7.82 -5.73
N GLU A 459 10.93 -8.11 -5.43
CA GLU A 459 12.05 -7.41 -6.04
C GLU A 459 12.07 -7.61 -7.57
N ALA A 460 11.90 -8.85 -8.05
CA ALA A 460 11.82 -9.15 -9.48
C ALA A 460 10.65 -8.40 -10.15
N ARG A 461 9.47 -8.35 -9.51
CA ARG A 461 8.34 -7.54 -9.97
C ARG A 461 8.73 -6.07 -10.10
N ASN A 462 9.29 -5.49 -9.04
CA ASN A 462 9.61 -4.06 -8.98
C ASN A 462 10.71 -3.65 -9.97
N THR A 463 11.59 -4.56 -10.34
CA THR A 463 12.72 -4.28 -11.25
C THR A 463 12.49 -4.79 -12.68
N HIS A 464 11.83 -5.93 -12.83
CA HIS A 464 11.68 -6.66 -14.10
C HIS A 464 10.22 -6.92 -14.51
N GLY A 465 9.24 -6.64 -13.66
CA GLY A 465 7.82 -6.83 -13.99
C GLY A 465 7.29 -5.80 -14.99
N ARG A 466 8.01 -5.54 -16.07
CA ARG A 466 7.80 -4.46 -17.04
C ARG A 466 7.71 -5.01 -18.45
N GLY A 467 7.08 -4.26 -19.32
CA GLY A 467 6.86 -4.65 -20.71
C GLY A 467 5.57 -5.45 -20.90
N ASN A 468 5.22 -5.69 -22.14
CA ASN A 468 4.01 -6.41 -22.50
C ASN A 468 4.07 -7.86 -22.02
N TYR A 469 2.90 -8.40 -21.69
CA TYR A 469 2.79 -9.84 -21.48
C TYR A 469 2.82 -10.58 -22.83
N VAL A 470 3.69 -11.58 -22.95
CA VAL A 470 3.78 -12.43 -24.14
C VAL A 470 3.94 -13.88 -23.70
N GLU A 471 2.99 -14.74 -24.07
CA GLU A 471 3.09 -16.17 -23.82
C GLU A 471 4.25 -16.80 -24.63
N ARG A 472 5.03 -17.66 -23.96
CA ARG A 472 6.17 -18.37 -24.58
C ARG A 472 6.03 -19.89 -24.53
N TRP A 473 5.18 -20.41 -23.65
CA TRP A 473 4.83 -21.82 -23.55
C TRP A 473 3.45 -21.97 -22.93
N ASP A 474 2.58 -22.70 -23.61
CA ASP A 474 1.14 -22.67 -23.36
C ASP A 474 0.62 -23.40 -22.12
N GLY A 475 1.45 -24.16 -21.43
CA GLY A 475 1.07 -24.88 -20.22
C GLY A 475 0.35 -26.21 -20.41
N THR A 476 0.18 -26.69 -21.65
CA THR A 476 -0.55 -27.96 -21.91
C THR A 476 0.15 -29.18 -21.35
N ASP A 477 1.45 -29.10 -21.12
CA ASP A 477 2.29 -30.15 -20.53
C ASP A 477 2.63 -29.91 -19.05
N GLY A 478 1.95 -28.95 -18.40
CA GLY A 478 2.16 -28.61 -16.99
C GLY A 478 3.31 -27.63 -16.74
N LEU A 479 3.99 -27.16 -17.80
CA LEU A 479 4.85 -26.00 -17.78
C LEU A 479 4.13 -24.82 -18.43
N PHE A 480 4.13 -23.66 -17.79
CA PHE A 480 3.67 -22.41 -18.34
C PHE A 480 4.80 -21.40 -18.36
N ALA A 481 5.00 -20.71 -19.49
CA ALA A 481 6.00 -19.68 -19.58
C ALA A 481 5.46 -18.45 -20.29
N PHE A 482 5.73 -17.29 -19.69
CA PHE A 482 5.46 -16.02 -20.32
C PHE A 482 6.64 -15.07 -20.16
N GLU A 483 6.67 -14.07 -20.98
CA GLU A 483 7.68 -13.01 -20.96
C GLU A 483 6.99 -11.70 -20.62
N ARG A 484 7.64 -10.92 -19.75
CA ARG A 484 7.49 -9.48 -19.71
C ARG A 484 8.48 -8.95 -20.73
N GLU A 485 7.97 -8.53 -21.87
CA GLU A 485 8.73 -8.34 -23.12
C GLU A 485 10.04 -7.57 -22.91
N SER A 486 11.13 -8.21 -23.29
CA SER A 486 12.50 -7.67 -23.17
C SER A 486 12.95 -7.33 -21.74
N SER A 487 12.26 -7.84 -20.71
CA SER A 487 12.59 -7.59 -19.30
C SER A 487 12.81 -8.88 -18.52
N ALA A 488 11.83 -9.79 -18.50
CA ALA A 488 11.94 -11.06 -17.79
C ALA A 488 11.20 -12.20 -18.47
N ILE A 489 11.65 -13.43 -18.26
CA ILE A 489 10.97 -14.69 -18.62
C ILE A 489 10.56 -15.38 -17.32
N VAL A 490 9.28 -15.66 -17.18
CA VAL A 490 8.69 -16.33 -16.02
C VAL A 490 8.35 -17.77 -16.40
N LEU A 491 8.76 -18.70 -15.56
CA LEU A 491 8.54 -20.14 -15.75
C LEU A 491 7.79 -20.70 -14.54
N LEU A 492 6.64 -21.31 -14.78
CA LEU A 492 5.77 -21.86 -13.75
C LEU A 492 5.42 -23.29 -14.07
N SER A 493 5.39 -24.18 -13.06
CA SER A 493 5.01 -25.57 -13.26
C SER A 493 4.05 -26.04 -12.19
N ASN A 494 3.04 -26.80 -12.58
CA ASN A 494 2.11 -27.49 -11.70
C ASN A 494 2.20 -29.02 -11.78
N ARG A 495 3.29 -29.58 -12.31
CA ARG A 495 3.47 -31.04 -12.44
C ARG A 495 3.73 -31.69 -11.08
N GLY A 496 2.98 -32.78 -10.82
CA GLY A 496 3.04 -33.53 -9.57
C GLY A 496 4.20 -34.54 -9.45
N ASP A 497 4.94 -34.80 -10.53
CA ASP A 497 6.07 -35.72 -10.51
C ASP A 497 7.37 -34.95 -10.18
N ALA A 498 8.25 -35.58 -9.43
CA ALA A 498 9.56 -34.99 -9.13
C ALA A 498 10.48 -35.03 -10.37
N GLY A 499 11.36 -34.04 -10.48
CA GLY A 499 12.37 -33.99 -11.54
C GLY A 499 12.53 -32.60 -12.16
N PHE A 500 13.23 -32.61 -13.30
CA PHE A 500 13.51 -31.39 -14.06
C PHE A 500 12.93 -31.51 -15.47
N ASP A 501 12.48 -30.38 -15.98
CA ASP A 501 12.07 -30.21 -17.38
C ASP A 501 13.07 -29.32 -18.10
N SER A 502 13.24 -29.58 -19.39
CA SER A 502 14.01 -28.70 -20.28
C SER A 502 13.12 -28.29 -21.44
N ARG A 503 13.15 -27.01 -21.79
CA ARG A 503 12.41 -26.46 -22.93
C ARG A 503 13.27 -25.46 -23.69
N THR A 504 13.02 -25.36 -24.99
CA THR A 504 13.53 -24.27 -25.82
C THR A 504 12.39 -23.31 -26.08
N LEU A 505 12.43 -22.13 -25.46
CA LEU A 505 11.48 -21.07 -25.73
C LEU A 505 11.90 -20.32 -26.99
N THR A 506 10.94 -19.98 -27.84
CA THR A 506 11.16 -19.37 -29.15
C THR A 506 10.58 -17.97 -29.23
N GLN A 507 11.09 -17.16 -30.14
CA GLN A 507 10.63 -15.77 -30.36
C GLN A 507 10.74 -14.89 -29.12
N VAL A 508 11.73 -15.15 -28.25
CA VAL A 508 11.92 -14.29 -27.06
C VAL A 508 12.33 -12.88 -27.48
N GLY A 509 11.86 -11.87 -26.75
CA GLY A 509 12.07 -10.45 -27.05
C GLY A 509 13.47 -9.92 -26.77
N PHE A 510 14.43 -10.82 -26.49
CA PHE A 510 15.82 -10.47 -26.22
C PHE A 510 16.69 -10.74 -27.45
N ALA A 511 17.67 -9.89 -27.71
CA ALA A 511 18.62 -10.08 -28.81
C ALA A 511 19.48 -11.33 -28.59
N PRO A 512 19.87 -12.06 -29.67
CA PRO A 512 20.84 -13.15 -29.57
C PRO A 512 22.14 -12.71 -28.91
N GLY A 513 22.69 -13.58 -28.07
CA GLY A 513 23.89 -13.27 -27.25
C GLY A 513 23.57 -12.68 -25.86
N THR A 514 22.33 -12.22 -25.62
CA THR A 514 21.92 -11.70 -24.31
C THR A 514 22.02 -12.79 -23.24
N LEU A 515 22.58 -12.44 -22.09
CA LEU A 515 22.64 -13.30 -20.93
C LEU A 515 21.53 -12.88 -19.95
N LEU A 516 20.73 -13.84 -19.50
CA LEU A 516 19.66 -13.65 -18.53
C LEU A 516 20.03 -14.34 -17.23
N LEU A 517 19.92 -13.60 -16.12
CA LEU A 517 20.24 -14.05 -14.76
C LEU A 517 18.99 -14.63 -14.09
N GLU A 518 19.14 -15.71 -13.34
CA GLU A 518 18.11 -16.25 -12.49
C GLU A 518 17.88 -15.32 -11.28
N LEU A 519 16.64 -14.87 -11.09
CA LEU A 519 16.28 -13.81 -10.14
C LEU A 519 15.63 -14.30 -8.85
N THR A 520 15.11 -15.53 -8.82
CA THR A 520 14.42 -16.07 -7.64
C THR A 520 15.39 -16.61 -6.58
N GLY A 521 16.65 -16.83 -6.95
CA GLY A 521 17.66 -17.49 -6.11
C GLY A 521 17.54 -19.02 -6.06
N ASN A 522 16.60 -19.59 -6.81
CA ASN A 522 16.35 -21.04 -6.84
C ASN A 522 17.52 -21.81 -7.48
N ALA A 523 18.25 -21.21 -8.40
CA ALA A 523 19.46 -21.81 -8.97
C ALA A 523 20.55 -22.05 -7.91
N ALA A 524 20.59 -21.23 -6.85
CA ALA A 524 21.53 -21.34 -5.74
C ALA A 524 21.00 -22.16 -4.55
N ASP A 525 19.67 -22.34 -4.41
CA ASP A 525 19.05 -23.06 -3.30
C ASP A 525 19.24 -24.59 -3.45
N PRO A 526 19.99 -25.27 -2.54
CA PRO A 526 20.22 -26.72 -2.65
C PRO A 526 18.95 -27.54 -2.47
N ARG A 527 17.87 -27.00 -1.89
CA ARG A 527 16.59 -27.69 -1.74
C ARG A 527 15.81 -27.73 -3.05
N VAL A 528 16.01 -26.72 -3.91
CA VAL A 528 15.41 -26.61 -5.23
C VAL A 528 16.35 -27.19 -6.29
N ASN A 529 17.64 -26.89 -6.20
CA ASN A 529 18.65 -27.21 -7.19
C ASN A 529 19.87 -27.91 -6.51
N PRO A 530 19.73 -29.17 -6.10
CA PRO A 530 20.78 -29.88 -5.37
C PRO A 530 22.03 -30.02 -6.22
N ASP A 531 23.18 -29.84 -5.58
CA ASP A 531 24.48 -30.11 -6.18
C ASP A 531 24.70 -31.63 -6.33
N ARG A 532 24.97 -32.07 -7.54
CA ARG A 532 25.21 -33.45 -7.89
C ARG A 532 26.66 -33.61 -8.37
N GLY A 533 27.61 -33.52 -7.45
CA GLY A 533 29.05 -33.68 -7.78
C GLY A 533 29.64 -32.48 -8.53
N GLY A 534 29.32 -31.26 -8.08
CA GLY A 534 29.78 -30.02 -8.67
C GLY A 534 28.91 -29.53 -9.85
N ARG A 535 27.77 -30.18 -10.11
CA ARG A 535 26.88 -29.82 -11.21
C ARG A 535 25.45 -29.62 -10.65
N ARG A 536 24.89 -28.48 -10.99
CA ARG A 536 23.48 -28.13 -10.70
C ARG A 536 22.66 -28.20 -11.98
N ASP A 537 21.39 -28.58 -11.85
CA ASP A 537 20.47 -28.74 -12.97
C ASP A 537 19.91 -27.41 -13.49
N ILE A 538 19.64 -26.45 -12.60
CA ILE A 538 19.13 -25.13 -12.96
C ILE A 538 20.33 -24.20 -13.14
N PRO A 539 20.56 -23.64 -14.34
CA PRO A 539 21.65 -22.70 -14.56
C PRO A 539 21.36 -21.32 -13.93
N GLU A 540 22.38 -20.70 -13.33
CA GLU A 540 22.29 -19.33 -12.83
C GLU A 540 22.14 -18.31 -13.97
N VAL A 541 22.64 -18.67 -15.16
CA VAL A 541 22.58 -17.84 -16.37
C VAL A 541 22.13 -18.67 -17.55
N VAL A 542 21.24 -18.12 -18.34
CA VAL A 542 20.89 -18.66 -19.67
C VAL A 542 21.25 -17.67 -20.75
N ARG A 543 21.61 -18.18 -21.92
CA ARG A 543 21.99 -17.38 -23.11
C ARG A 543 20.90 -17.44 -24.16
N VAL A 544 20.51 -16.30 -24.68
CA VAL A 544 19.70 -16.19 -25.89
C VAL A 544 20.56 -16.45 -27.09
N PHE A 545 20.11 -17.30 -28.00
CA PHE A 545 20.80 -17.66 -29.23
C PHE A 545 19.89 -17.49 -30.45
N ASP A 546 20.50 -17.35 -31.61
CA ASP A 546 19.79 -17.35 -32.89
C ASP A 546 19.75 -18.76 -33.49
N GLU A 547 18.59 -19.16 -33.96
CA GLU A 547 18.46 -20.34 -34.79
C GLU A 547 17.46 -20.06 -35.92
N GLY A 548 17.98 -19.93 -37.12
CA GLY A 548 17.17 -19.64 -38.30
C GLY A 548 16.54 -18.24 -38.30
N GLY A 549 17.19 -17.24 -37.72
CA GLY A 549 16.69 -15.87 -37.61
C GLY A 549 15.68 -15.67 -36.47
N VAL A 550 15.54 -16.65 -35.58
CA VAL A 550 14.61 -16.62 -34.45
C VAL A 550 15.41 -16.64 -33.15
N SER A 551 15.15 -15.65 -32.27
CA SER A 551 15.72 -15.62 -30.92
C SER A 551 15.11 -16.71 -30.03
N LYS A 552 15.97 -17.55 -29.44
CA LYS A 552 15.59 -18.69 -28.61
C LYS A 552 16.39 -18.71 -27.31
N VAL A 553 15.84 -19.37 -26.29
CA VAL A 553 16.54 -19.63 -25.04
C VAL A 553 16.23 -21.03 -24.53
N ASN A 554 17.27 -21.78 -24.11
CA ASN A 554 17.09 -23.03 -23.42
C ASN A 554 16.94 -22.80 -21.92
N VAL A 555 15.87 -23.31 -21.36
CA VAL A 555 15.57 -23.21 -19.92
C VAL A 555 15.44 -24.61 -19.33
N ARG A 556 15.89 -24.73 -18.07
CA ARG A 556 15.72 -25.95 -17.28
C ARG A 556 15.24 -25.56 -15.89
N PHE A 557 14.20 -26.19 -15.40
CA PHE A 557 13.56 -25.86 -14.14
C PHE A 557 13.08 -27.11 -13.43
N GLN A 558 12.91 -27.00 -12.11
CA GLN A 558 12.43 -28.10 -11.27
C GLN A 558 10.90 -28.12 -11.22
N ARG A 559 10.34 -29.30 -11.34
CA ARG A 559 8.92 -29.56 -11.06
C ARG A 559 8.63 -29.43 -9.57
N PRO A 560 7.45 -28.98 -9.16
CA PRO A 560 7.08 -28.87 -7.74
C PRO A 560 7.12 -30.21 -7.00
N GLY A 561 6.82 -31.31 -7.69
CA GLY A 561 6.70 -32.62 -7.08
C GLY A 561 5.33 -32.84 -6.42
N THR A 562 5.14 -34.00 -5.81
CA THR A 562 3.88 -34.35 -5.14
C THR A 562 3.69 -33.54 -3.87
N ILE A 563 2.55 -32.90 -3.73
CA ILE A 563 2.16 -32.21 -2.50
C ILE A 563 1.81 -33.27 -1.46
N THR A 564 2.35 -33.14 -0.29
CA THR A 564 2.08 -34.06 0.82
C THR A 564 0.66 -33.87 1.34
N ARG A 565 0.01 -34.98 1.71
CA ARG A 565 -1.41 -35.06 2.11
C ARG A 565 -1.74 -34.28 3.40
N ASP A 566 -0.73 -33.91 4.18
CA ASP A 566 -0.84 -33.13 5.42
C ASP A 566 -0.86 -31.61 5.19
N GLY A 567 -0.91 -31.17 3.93
CA GLY A 567 -0.99 -29.75 3.58
C GLY A 567 0.24 -28.94 3.98
N ARG A 568 1.33 -29.60 4.36
CA ARG A 568 2.62 -28.92 4.54
C ARG A 568 3.20 -28.64 3.18
N PHE A 569 3.16 -27.35 2.86
CA PHE A 569 3.70 -26.84 1.63
C PHE A 569 5.21 -26.87 1.69
N ASP A 570 5.82 -27.32 0.61
CA ASP A 570 7.22 -27.04 0.35
C ASP A 570 7.31 -25.53 0.02
N PHE A 571 7.56 -24.69 1.02
CA PHE A 571 7.82 -23.23 0.86
C PHE A 571 9.08 -22.93 0.05
N HIS A 572 9.76 -23.99 -0.41
CA HIS A 572 10.87 -23.87 -1.33
C HIS A 572 10.32 -23.52 -2.71
N GLY A 573 11.09 -22.77 -3.46
CA GLY A 573 10.70 -22.24 -4.77
C GLY A 573 10.53 -23.22 -5.92
N LYS A 574 10.28 -24.51 -5.64
CA LYS A 574 10.05 -25.51 -6.69
C LYS A 574 8.85 -25.13 -7.56
N GLY A 575 9.03 -25.29 -8.86
CA GLY A 575 8.02 -24.93 -9.86
C GLY A 575 7.99 -23.45 -10.22
N VAL A 576 8.91 -22.65 -9.73
CA VAL A 576 9.01 -21.20 -10.01
C VAL A 576 10.43 -20.84 -10.42
N LEU A 577 10.59 -20.15 -11.57
CA LEU A 577 11.84 -19.50 -11.97
C LEU A 577 11.53 -18.20 -12.71
N VAL A 578 12.35 -17.20 -12.52
CA VAL A 578 12.33 -15.96 -13.28
C VAL A 578 13.75 -15.68 -13.78
N TYR A 579 13.89 -15.53 -15.09
CA TYR A 579 15.13 -15.08 -15.72
C TYR A 579 14.96 -13.66 -16.25
N GLY A 580 15.89 -12.78 -15.94
CA GLY A 580 15.86 -11.40 -16.40
C GLY A 580 17.23 -10.83 -16.70
N LEU A 581 17.24 -9.63 -17.27
CA LEU A 581 18.49 -8.89 -17.47
C LEU A 581 19.14 -8.63 -16.11
N ALA A 582 20.45 -8.88 -16.01
CA ALA A 582 21.18 -8.51 -14.80
C ALA A 582 21.16 -6.99 -14.58
N THR A 583 20.96 -6.57 -13.35
CA THR A 583 20.91 -5.16 -12.93
C THR A 583 22.21 -4.79 -12.19
N PRO A 584 22.52 -3.50 -12.01
CA PRO A 584 23.67 -3.11 -11.20
C PRO A 584 23.66 -3.76 -9.83
N GLN A 585 24.81 -4.27 -9.41
CA GLN A 585 25.00 -4.92 -8.12
C GLN A 585 25.86 -4.05 -7.21
N ALA A 586 25.54 -3.98 -5.93
CA ALA A 586 26.31 -3.30 -4.91
C ALA A 586 26.44 -4.20 -3.67
N PRO A 587 27.50 -5.01 -3.57
CA PRO A 587 27.63 -6.02 -2.52
C PRO A 587 27.66 -5.48 -1.09
N ARG A 588 28.01 -4.20 -0.93
CA ARG A 588 27.99 -3.51 0.36
C ARG A 588 26.68 -2.74 0.58
N GLY A 589 25.80 -2.72 -0.41
CA GLY A 589 24.59 -1.90 -0.39
C GLY A 589 24.90 -0.40 -0.26
N VAL A 590 24.00 0.33 0.37
CA VAL A 590 24.19 1.74 0.71
C VAL A 590 25.08 1.84 1.95
N GLU A 591 26.25 2.46 1.79
CA GLU A 591 27.17 2.78 2.89
C GLU A 591 26.88 4.19 3.40
N LEU A 592 26.92 4.38 4.72
CA LEU A 592 26.70 5.66 5.39
C LEU A 592 27.92 6.04 6.21
N SER A 593 28.31 7.33 6.18
CA SER A 593 29.25 7.89 7.16
C SER A 593 28.52 8.38 8.41
N ASN A 594 29.27 8.64 9.47
CA ASN A 594 28.77 9.22 10.71
C ASN A 594 27.61 8.44 11.36
N VAL A 595 27.59 7.11 11.19
CA VAL A 595 26.68 6.22 11.92
C VAL A 595 27.19 6.08 13.34
N ALA A 596 26.41 6.57 14.30
CA ALA A 596 26.76 6.51 15.71
C ALA A 596 26.60 5.10 16.29
N LYS A 597 25.53 4.41 15.90
CA LYS A 597 25.22 3.02 16.30
C LYS A 597 24.20 2.38 15.36
N LEU A 598 23.99 1.07 15.50
CA LEU A 598 22.91 0.35 14.88
C LEU A 598 21.85 0.00 15.91
N LEU A 599 20.58 0.18 15.55
CA LEU A 599 19.44 -0.45 16.23
C LEU A 599 19.16 -1.77 15.50
N PRO A 600 19.55 -2.92 16.08
CA PRO A 600 19.41 -4.20 15.39
C PRO A 600 17.93 -4.55 15.22
N GLY A 601 17.62 -5.22 14.13
CA GLY A 601 16.34 -5.90 13.97
C GLY A 601 16.24 -7.05 14.99
N GLN A 602 15.04 -7.23 15.54
CA GLN A 602 14.77 -8.21 16.60
C GLN A 602 13.91 -9.40 16.12
N GLY A 603 13.33 -9.27 14.92
CA GLY A 603 12.48 -10.31 14.34
C GLY A 603 13.28 -11.46 13.75
N GLU A 604 12.78 -12.67 13.91
CA GLU A 604 13.29 -13.84 13.20
C GLU A 604 12.77 -13.86 11.74
N PRO A 605 13.48 -14.56 10.83
CA PRO A 605 13.07 -14.64 9.42
C PRO A 605 11.69 -15.29 9.22
N ASP A 606 11.40 -16.33 10.01
CA ASP A 606 10.12 -17.01 9.94
C ASP A 606 9.14 -16.35 10.90
N ASN A 607 8.07 -15.78 10.35
CA ASN A 607 7.01 -15.15 11.12
C ASN A 607 6.12 -16.21 11.78
N ASP A 608 6.53 -16.73 12.92
CA ASP A 608 5.56 -17.33 13.83
C ASP A 608 4.75 -16.23 14.55
N ALA A 609 3.74 -16.63 15.30
CA ALA A 609 2.81 -15.71 15.94
C ALA A 609 3.48 -14.72 16.92
N GLU A 610 4.65 -15.06 17.49
CA GLU A 610 5.39 -14.19 18.43
C GLU A 610 6.28 -13.19 17.68
N ASN A 611 6.79 -13.56 16.52
CA ASN A 611 7.71 -12.76 15.74
C ASN A 611 7.02 -11.76 14.80
N GLY A 612 5.72 -11.92 14.56
CA GLY A 612 4.94 -11.01 13.71
C GLY A 612 5.00 -9.53 14.11
N ARG A 613 5.32 -9.26 15.38
CA ARG A 613 5.39 -7.90 15.96
C ARG A 613 6.77 -7.26 15.89
N ARG A 614 7.83 -8.02 15.62
CA ARG A 614 9.21 -7.53 15.75
C ARG A 614 9.76 -7.11 14.40
N ARG A 615 10.34 -5.91 14.37
CA ARG A 615 11.07 -5.41 13.20
C ARG A 615 12.29 -6.28 12.91
N GLN A 616 12.50 -6.63 11.65
CA GLN A 616 13.68 -7.40 11.18
C GLN A 616 14.80 -6.48 10.67
N THR A 617 14.47 -5.31 10.16
CA THR A 617 15.40 -4.37 9.54
C THR A 617 16.29 -3.68 10.56
N ASP A 618 17.59 -3.65 10.31
CA ASP A 618 18.54 -2.84 11.07
C ASP A 618 18.39 -1.35 10.70
N ILE A 619 18.44 -0.47 11.72
CA ILE A 619 18.34 0.98 11.53
C ILE A 619 19.64 1.64 11.95
N SER A 620 20.22 2.47 11.08
CA SER A 620 21.45 3.23 11.34
C SER A 620 21.10 4.55 12.03
N VAL A 621 21.68 4.81 13.24
CA VAL A 621 21.45 6.03 14.01
C VAL A 621 22.46 7.10 13.61
N ILE A 622 21.96 8.29 13.28
CA ILE A 622 22.74 9.47 12.90
C ILE A 622 22.53 10.56 13.97
N THR A 623 23.61 10.92 14.66
CA THR A 623 23.64 12.01 15.65
C THR A 623 24.37 13.25 15.13
N ALA A 624 25.06 13.12 14.00
CA ALA A 624 25.82 14.21 13.39
C ALA A 624 24.92 15.15 12.57
N GLY A 625 25.34 16.41 12.40
CA GLY A 625 24.66 17.39 11.57
C GLY A 625 24.68 17.09 10.07
N SER A 626 25.51 16.14 9.62
CA SER A 626 25.54 15.65 8.24
C SER A 626 26.08 14.24 8.15
N PHE A 627 25.75 13.54 7.07
CA PHE A 627 26.28 12.23 6.73
C PHE A 627 26.45 12.09 5.22
N GLU A 628 27.35 11.23 4.79
CA GLU A 628 27.51 10.89 3.38
C GLU A 628 26.79 9.58 3.08
N VAL A 629 26.00 9.57 2.03
CA VAL A 629 25.44 8.37 1.39
C VAL A 629 26.38 8.00 0.25
N ARG A 630 26.82 6.74 0.24
CA ARG A 630 27.72 6.20 -0.77
C ARG A 630 27.19 4.89 -1.32
N LEU A 631 27.28 4.73 -2.63
CA LEU A 631 26.98 3.48 -3.32
C LEU A 631 28.14 3.13 -4.24
N ARG A 632 28.59 1.86 -4.16
CA ARG A 632 29.56 1.30 -5.10
C ARG A 632 28.95 0.16 -5.86
N THR A 633 28.74 0.33 -7.14
CA THR A 633 28.26 -0.72 -8.04
C THR A 633 29.41 -1.47 -8.71
N ARG A 634 29.15 -2.67 -9.12
CA ARG A 634 30.07 -3.51 -9.88
C ARG A 634 29.32 -4.37 -10.91
N PRO A 635 29.99 -4.84 -11.96
CA PRO A 635 29.43 -5.83 -12.87
C PRO A 635 29.12 -7.14 -12.15
N VAL A 636 28.11 -7.84 -12.64
CA VAL A 636 27.84 -9.23 -12.26
C VAL A 636 28.72 -10.15 -13.10
N ARG A 637 29.55 -10.95 -12.43
CA ARG A 637 30.42 -11.93 -13.05
C ARG A 637 29.96 -13.32 -12.68
N LEU A 638 29.64 -14.11 -13.67
CA LEU A 638 29.19 -15.48 -13.51
C LEU A 638 29.94 -16.41 -14.44
N LEU A 639 29.95 -17.68 -14.10
CA LEU A 639 30.54 -18.71 -14.91
C LEU A 639 29.60 -19.06 -16.06
N ASP A 640 30.05 -18.81 -17.29
CA ASP A 640 29.32 -19.15 -18.51
C ASP A 640 30.19 -20.09 -19.34
N SER A 641 29.75 -21.35 -19.46
CA SER A 641 30.46 -22.38 -20.27
C SER A 641 31.98 -22.41 -20.01
N ASP A 642 32.35 -22.62 -18.75
CA ASP A 642 33.75 -22.72 -18.30
C ASP A 642 34.58 -21.43 -18.35
N ALA A 643 33.96 -20.29 -18.65
CA ALA A 643 34.61 -18.98 -18.62
C ALA A 643 33.89 -18.01 -17.70
N LEU A 644 34.64 -17.33 -16.84
CA LEU A 644 34.09 -16.22 -16.04
C LEU A 644 33.82 -15.03 -16.98
N ARG A 645 32.59 -14.62 -17.09
CA ARG A 645 32.15 -13.49 -17.94
C ARG A 645 31.41 -12.43 -17.15
N ASP A 646 31.56 -11.19 -17.58
CA ASP A 646 30.70 -10.11 -17.12
C ASP A 646 29.33 -10.33 -17.78
N VAL A 647 28.39 -10.81 -16.98
CA VAL A 647 27.00 -10.98 -17.42
C VAL A 647 26.35 -9.63 -17.55
N TRP A 648 26.84 -8.65 -16.78
CA TRP A 648 26.27 -7.35 -16.75
C TRP A 648 27.31 -6.28 -16.34
N ALA A 649 27.11 -5.05 -16.81
CA ALA A 649 27.93 -3.92 -16.41
C ALA A 649 27.41 -3.27 -15.12
N ASP A 650 28.27 -2.56 -14.42
CA ASP A 650 27.91 -1.76 -13.27
C ASP A 650 26.97 -0.58 -13.64
N GLY A 651 26.48 0.16 -12.64
CA GLY A 651 25.67 1.33 -12.84
C GLY A 651 26.42 2.46 -13.54
N ASP A 652 25.80 3.11 -14.51
CA ASP A 652 26.32 4.30 -15.16
C ASP A 652 25.70 5.61 -14.61
N GLN A 653 24.58 5.50 -13.91
CA GLN A 653 23.92 6.61 -13.20
C GLN A 653 23.33 6.11 -11.89
N ALA A 654 23.16 7.03 -10.94
CA ALA A 654 22.41 6.77 -9.70
C ALA A 654 21.65 8.02 -9.25
N LEU A 655 20.55 7.80 -8.55
CA LEU A 655 19.71 8.82 -7.92
C LEU A 655 19.46 8.47 -6.47
N LEU A 656 19.65 9.44 -5.58
CA LEU A 656 19.24 9.36 -4.19
C LEU A 656 17.82 9.89 -4.03
N LYS A 657 16.96 9.14 -3.39
CA LYS A 657 15.68 9.58 -2.84
C LYS A 657 15.72 9.43 -1.33
N LEU A 658 15.51 10.54 -0.62
CA LEU A 658 15.35 10.57 0.82
C LEU A 658 13.85 10.68 1.13
N ASP A 659 13.32 9.75 1.90
CA ASP A 659 11.89 9.60 2.14
C ASP A 659 11.12 9.50 0.81
N ALA A 660 9.93 10.08 0.72
CA ALA A 660 9.17 10.18 -0.54
C ALA A 660 9.68 11.29 -1.48
N GLY A 661 10.89 11.82 -1.22
CA GLY A 661 11.42 12.99 -1.89
C GLY A 661 11.04 14.28 -1.15
N ARG A 662 12.02 14.94 -0.51
CA ARG A 662 11.78 16.09 0.37
C ARG A 662 12.27 17.40 -0.23
N ASP A 663 11.49 18.46 -0.02
CA ASP A 663 11.94 19.83 -0.12
C ASP A 663 12.54 20.25 1.23
N VAL A 664 13.84 20.07 1.40
CA VAL A 664 14.54 20.39 2.66
C VAL A 664 14.91 21.86 2.81
N ASN A 665 14.84 22.63 1.75
CA ASN A 665 15.18 24.06 1.77
C ASN A 665 13.97 24.99 1.64
N GLY A 666 12.76 24.45 1.45
CA GLY A 666 11.50 25.18 1.43
C GLY A 666 11.28 26.00 0.14
N ASN A 667 11.96 25.64 -0.96
CA ASN A 667 11.85 26.37 -2.22
C ASN A 667 10.74 25.86 -3.15
N GLY A 668 9.93 24.90 -2.70
CA GLY A 668 8.85 24.25 -3.47
C GLY A 668 9.35 23.19 -4.46
N LYS A 669 10.60 22.79 -4.39
CA LYS A 669 11.19 21.74 -5.22
C LYS A 669 11.74 20.63 -4.33
N VAL A 670 11.65 19.41 -4.83
CA VAL A 670 12.21 18.26 -4.14
C VAL A 670 13.73 18.24 -4.34
N ASP A 671 14.49 18.31 -3.24
CA ASP A 671 15.95 18.44 -3.29
C ASP A 671 16.67 17.11 -3.55
N PHE A 672 16.12 15.99 -3.07
CA PHE A 672 16.75 14.67 -3.17
C PHE A 672 16.07 13.77 -4.18
N ALA A 673 15.30 14.34 -5.08
CA ALA A 673 14.80 13.66 -6.26
C ALA A 673 14.66 14.67 -7.39
N THR A 674 14.82 14.24 -8.61
CA THR A 674 14.67 15.11 -9.76
C THR A 674 13.19 15.38 -10.02
N PRO A 675 12.75 16.62 -10.33
CA PRO A 675 11.38 16.90 -10.70
C PRO A 675 10.89 16.03 -11.87
N GLY A 676 9.65 15.56 -11.80
CA GLY A 676 9.06 14.66 -12.79
C GLY A 676 9.17 13.18 -12.48
N SER A 677 9.83 12.77 -11.36
CA SER A 677 9.82 11.40 -10.87
C SER A 677 8.50 11.08 -10.19
N THR A 678 7.97 9.95 -10.55
CA THR A 678 6.92 9.28 -9.77
C THR A 678 7.55 8.19 -8.94
N ALA A 679 6.82 7.60 -8.01
CA ALA A 679 7.28 6.42 -7.27
C ALA A 679 7.75 5.29 -8.19
N TYR A 680 7.23 5.22 -9.40
CA TYR A 680 7.56 4.21 -10.42
C TYR A 680 8.46 4.71 -11.54
N GLY A 681 8.73 5.99 -11.61
CA GLY A 681 9.30 6.64 -12.78
C GLY A 681 10.72 7.09 -12.63
N PHE A 682 11.54 6.43 -11.80
CA PHE A 682 12.95 6.77 -11.68
C PHE A 682 13.70 6.73 -13.02
N GLU A 683 13.32 5.89 -13.95
CA GLU A 683 13.87 5.80 -15.29
C GLU A 683 13.65 7.06 -16.14
N ARG A 684 12.68 7.91 -15.78
CA ARG A 684 12.49 9.23 -16.41
C ARG A 684 13.58 10.23 -16.08
N PHE A 685 14.38 9.95 -15.05
CA PHE A 685 15.49 10.79 -14.63
C PHE A 685 16.82 10.47 -15.25
N ARG A 686 16.87 9.56 -16.15
CA ARG A 686 18.13 9.10 -16.74
C ARG A 686 19.06 10.18 -17.25
N GLN A 687 18.75 11.44 -17.21
CA GLN A 687 19.47 12.38 -18.04
C GLN A 687 19.99 13.64 -17.40
N LYS A 688 19.55 14.00 -16.24
CA LYS A 688 19.96 15.30 -15.71
C LYS A 688 20.41 15.13 -14.29
N SER A 689 21.68 15.34 -14.07
CA SER A 689 22.30 15.53 -12.75
C SER A 689 21.69 14.64 -11.67
N SER A 690 22.13 13.40 -11.61
CA SER A 690 21.96 12.63 -10.39
C SER A 690 22.42 13.46 -9.20
N PRO A 691 21.66 13.56 -8.12
CA PRO A 691 22.14 14.16 -6.90
C PRO A 691 23.33 13.39 -6.30
N LEU A 692 23.59 12.17 -6.76
CA LEU A 692 24.80 11.42 -6.48
C LEU A 692 25.85 11.72 -7.56
N ILE A 693 27.03 12.13 -7.15
CA ILE A 693 28.14 12.43 -8.04
C ILE A 693 28.93 11.14 -8.29
N GLY A 694 28.98 10.73 -9.55
CA GLY A 694 29.80 9.60 -9.96
C GLY A 694 31.28 9.93 -9.89
N ALA A 695 32.06 9.13 -9.20
CA ALA A 695 33.51 9.27 -9.13
C ALA A 695 34.21 8.65 -10.36
N GLY A 696 33.54 7.75 -11.08
CA GLY A 696 34.11 6.99 -12.20
C GLY A 696 33.73 7.45 -13.61
N GLY A 697 33.04 8.56 -13.73
CA GLY A 697 32.58 9.08 -15.01
C GLY A 697 31.48 8.23 -15.66
N LEU A 698 30.50 8.92 -16.23
CA LEU A 698 29.46 8.30 -17.05
C LEU A 698 30.09 7.57 -18.22
N GLY A 699 29.79 6.30 -18.37
CA GLY A 699 30.25 5.52 -19.52
C GLY A 699 31.55 4.76 -19.35
N ALA A 700 32.18 4.71 -18.16
CA ALA A 700 33.23 3.76 -17.86
C ALA A 700 32.65 2.35 -17.81
N ALA A 701 32.56 1.72 -18.96
CA ALA A 701 31.81 0.48 -19.17
C ALA A 701 32.35 -0.74 -18.41
N ARG A 702 33.40 -0.62 -17.62
CA ARG A 702 34.04 -1.75 -16.94
C ARG A 702 34.70 -1.41 -15.61
N GLY A 703 34.43 -0.28 -15.01
CA GLY A 703 34.91 0.09 -13.68
C GLY A 703 33.85 -0.05 -12.61
N GLU A 704 34.20 -0.05 -11.33
CA GLU A 704 33.25 0.10 -10.25
C GLU A 704 32.62 1.51 -10.31
N GLY A 705 31.31 1.59 -10.47
CA GLY A 705 30.58 2.87 -10.35
C GLY A 705 30.61 3.29 -8.88
N GLU A 706 31.12 4.46 -8.58
CA GLU A 706 31.08 5.04 -7.23
C GLU A 706 30.27 6.33 -7.25
N PHE A 707 29.20 6.36 -6.42
CA PHE A 707 28.29 7.47 -6.30
C PHE A 707 28.24 7.92 -4.85
N ARG A 708 28.20 9.23 -4.59
CA ARG A 708 28.16 9.79 -3.25
C ARG A 708 27.42 11.12 -3.18
N GLN A 709 26.76 11.33 -2.05
CA GLN A 709 26.03 12.56 -1.73
C GLN A 709 26.14 12.84 -0.24
N VAL A 710 26.48 14.06 0.11
CA VAL A 710 26.38 14.55 1.49
C VAL A 710 24.96 15.03 1.76
N VAL A 711 24.38 14.58 2.84
CA VAL A 711 23.04 14.96 3.32
C VAL A 711 23.20 15.82 4.57
N ASP A 712 22.57 16.98 4.58
CA ASP A 712 22.47 17.85 5.73
C ASP A 712 21.39 17.36 6.69
N ALA A 713 21.78 16.65 7.73
CA ALA A 713 20.86 16.07 8.71
C ALA A 713 20.18 17.14 9.59
N SER A 714 20.72 18.38 9.62
CA SER A 714 20.12 19.46 10.41
C SER A 714 18.77 19.91 9.87
N LYS A 715 18.47 19.57 8.62
CA LYS A 715 17.19 19.84 7.94
C LYS A 715 16.18 18.68 8.02
N LEU A 716 16.55 17.60 8.68
CA LEU A 716 15.68 16.44 8.87
C LEU A 716 15.03 16.51 10.25
N GLU A 717 13.81 16.02 10.35
CA GLU A 717 13.13 15.82 11.63
C GLU A 717 13.83 14.73 12.44
N GLU A 718 13.63 14.71 13.75
CA GLU A 718 14.04 13.57 14.58
C GLU A 718 13.20 12.34 14.22
N GLY A 719 13.77 11.14 14.34
CA GLY A 719 13.09 9.88 14.10
C GLY A 719 13.51 9.17 12.82
N ILE A 720 12.63 8.29 12.34
CA ILE A 720 12.90 7.36 11.23
C ILE A 720 12.84 8.06 9.87
N HIS A 721 13.80 7.71 9.00
CA HIS A 721 13.88 8.15 7.61
C HIS A 721 14.30 7.02 6.68
N PHE A 722 13.95 7.13 5.41
CA PHE A 722 14.09 6.08 4.42
C PHE A 722 14.97 6.57 3.26
N ILE A 723 15.98 5.80 2.92
CA ILE A 723 16.91 6.09 1.84
C ILE A 723 16.73 5.05 0.74
N THR A 724 16.48 5.50 -0.48
CA THR A 724 16.55 4.68 -1.69
C THR A 724 17.61 5.26 -2.62
N VAL A 725 18.57 4.46 -3.00
CA VAL A 725 19.50 4.79 -4.07
C VAL A 725 19.23 3.87 -5.24
N ARG A 726 18.67 4.41 -6.31
CA ARG A 726 18.49 3.68 -7.56
C ARG A 726 19.72 3.88 -8.43
N ALA A 727 20.40 2.80 -8.74
CA ALA A 727 21.44 2.78 -9.78
C ALA A 727 20.90 2.09 -11.01
N TRP A 728 21.17 2.63 -12.19
CA TRP A 728 20.75 2.03 -13.45
C TRP A 728 21.88 1.99 -14.49
N ARG A 729 21.67 1.15 -15.47
CA ARG A 729 22.51 0.97 -16.63
C ARG A 729 21.71 1.12 -17.90
N HIS A 730 22.15 1.98 -18.78
CA HIS A 730 21.56 2.12 -20.11
C HIS A 730 21.87 0.90 -20.96
N ARG A 731 20.90 0.49 -21.74
CA ARG A 731 21.02 -0.64 -22.65
C ARG A 731 21.60 -0.18 -23.99
N THR A 732 22.45 -1.01 -24.57
CA THR A 732 23.05 -0.76 -25.91
C THR A 732 22.09 -1.06 -27.05
N ASP A 733 21.06 -1.87 -26.80
CA ASP A 733 20.00 -2.19 -27.76
C ASP A 733 18.87 -1.15 -27.82
N GLY A 734 19.02 -0.04 -27.08
CA GLY A 734 18.02 1.03 -27.04
C GLY A 734 16.80 0.75 -26.17
N GLY A 735 16.75 -0.41 -25.50
CA GLY A 735 15.72 -0.76 -24.55
C GLY A 735 15.74 0.11 -23.31
N PRO A 736 14.70 0.04 -22.42
CA PRO A 736 14.68 0.74 -21.16
C PRO A 736 15.89 0.39 -20.30
N ALA A 737 16.44 1.37 -19.59
CA ALA A 737 17.54 1.14 -18.68
C ALA A 737 17.13 0.11 -17.60
N VAL A 738 18.03 -0.79 -17.27
CA VAL A 738 17.86 -1.72 -16.15
C VAL A 738 18.37 -1.05 -14.87
N PHE A 739 17.77 -1.40 -13.72
CA PHE A 739 18.13 -0.77 -12.46
C PHE A 739 18.00 -1.71 -11.27
N SER A 740 18.63 -1.32 -10.17
CA SER A 740 18.43 -1.87 -8.84
C SER A 740 18.20 -0.76 -7.85
N ASP A 741 17.34 -1.01 -6.86
CA ASP A 741 17.09 -0.14 -5.72
C ASP A 741 17.86 -0.66 -4.50
N PHE A 742 18.76 0.16 -4.01
CA PHE A 742 19.51 -0.10 -2.78
C PHE A 742 18.90 0.75 -1.67
N LYS A 743 18.44 0.09 -0.62
CA LYS A 743 17.65 0.71 0.44
C LYS A 743 18.40 0.75 1.76
N ARG A 744 18.15 1.78 2.56
CA ARG A 744 18.64 1.90 3.92
C ARG A 744 17.64 2.66 4.77
N VAL A 745 17.50 2.23 6.02
CA VAL A 745 16.68 2.93 7.01
C VAL A 745 17.59 3.57 8.02
N ILE A 746 17.35 4.83 8.34
CA ILE A 746 18.10 5.61 9.31
C ILE A 746 17.19 6.18 10.38
N TYR A 747 17.74 6.51 11.52
CA TYR A 747 17.10 7.24 12.60
C TYR A 747 17.95 8.49 12.90
N ILE A 748 17.34 9.67 12.78
CA ILE A 748 17.97 10.93 13.15
C ILE A 748 17.74 11.14 14.64
N ASP A 749 18.83 11.28 15.40
CA ASP A 749 18.86 11.39 16.87
C ASP A 749 19.88 12.47 17.25
N ARG A 750 19.50 13.72 17.04
CA ARG A 750 20.38 14.88 17.26
C ARG A 750 19.95 15.73 18.45
N LEU A 751 18.66 15.67 18.78
CA LEU A 751 18.07 16.47 19.83
C LEU A 751 17.57 15.54 20.94
N PRO A 752 17.68 15.95 22.21
CA PRO A 752 17.13 15.14 23.29
C PRO A 752 15.59 15.11 23.23
N PRO A 753 14.96 13.98 23.58
CA PRO A 753 13.52 13.88 23.57
C PRO A 753 12.89 14.82 24.60
N LEU A 754 11.80 15.46 24.21
CA LEU A 754 11.07 16.41 25.03
C LEU A 754 9.67 15.91 25.33
N SER A 755 9.27 16.03 26.61
CA SER A 755 7.91 15.72 27.05
C SER A 755 7.34 16.85 27.91
N ARG A 756 6.03 16.97 27.94
CA ARG A 756 5.32 17.94 28.77
C ARG A 756 4.09 17.32 29.41
N VAL A 757 3.68 17.85 30.56
CA VAL A 757 2.40 17.50 31.13
C VAL A 757 1.27 18.04 30.25
N ALA A 758 0.42 17.15 29.79
CA ALA A 758 -0.74 17.48 28.97
C ALA A 758 -1.98 17.77 29.85
N SER A 759 -2.17 16.97 30.90
CA SER A 759 -3.27 17.17 31.84
C SER A 759 -3.01 16.44 33.16
N ILE A 760 -3.62 16.96 34.24
CA ILE A 760 -3.81 16.26 35.50
C ILE A 760 -5.29 16.35 35.83
N ARG A 761 -5.93 15.20 36.02
CA ARG A 761 -7.39 15.13 36.23
C ARG A 761 -7.73 14.29 37.45
N PRO A 762 -8.73 14.69 38.27
CA PRO A 762 -9.22 13.84 39.37
C PRO A 762 -9.67 12.48 38.81
N ALA A 763 -9.27 11.40 39.47
CA ALA A 763 -9.65 10.05 39.10
C ALA A 763 -9.60 9.14 40.34
N GLY A 764 -10.62 8.38 40.60
CA GLY A 764 -10.73 7.21 41.49
C GLY A 764 -9.86 7.17 42.75
N GLY A 765 -9.79 8.24 43.57
CA GLY A 765 -8.96 8.30 44.78
C GLY A 765 -7.53 8.85 44.55
N GLY A 766 -7.31 9.50 43.45
CA GLY A 766 -6.03 10.16 43.07
C GLY A 766 -6.21 11.05 41.85
N VAL A 767 -5.19 11.15 41.05
CA VAL A 767 -5.20 11.89 39.77
C VAL A 767 -4.64 11.07 38.65
N ASP A 768 -5.18 11.21 37.44
CA ASP A 768 -4.56 10.74 36.22
C ASP A 768 -3.64 11.82 35.65
N LEU A 769 -2.38 11.48 35.50
CA LEU A 769 -1.35 12.31 34.89
C LEU A 769 -1.18 11.87 33.43
N ASP A 770 -1.40 12.78 32.50
CA ASP A 770 -1.12 12.62 31.08
C ASP A 770 0.15 13.41 30.73
N VAL A 771 1.10 12.75 30.12
CA VAL A 771 2.35 13.34 29.61
C VAL A 771 2.44 13.10 28.11
N ARG A 772 2.71 14.15 27.33
CA ARG A 772 2.92 14.05 25.87
C ARG A 772 4.37 14.25 25.48
N SER A 773 4.89 13.37 24.61
CA SER A 773 6.09 13.63 23.83
C SER A 773 5.81 14.75 22.82
N THR A 774 6.70 15.74 22.73
CA THR A 774 6.49 16.90 21.85
C THR A 774 6.96 16.67 20.43
N ASP A 775 7.89 15.75 20.23
CA ASP A 775 8.47 15.37 18.94
C ASP A 775 7.96 13.99 18.45
N GLY A 776 7.22 13.27 19.29
CA GLY A 776 6.68 11.96 18.94
C GLY A 776 7.73 10.85 18.86
N THR A 777 8.95 11.05 19.40
CA THR A 777 10.03 10.07 19.35
C THR A 777 10.13 9.23 20.61
N ALA A 778 9.43 9.56 21.70
CA ALA A 778 9.49 8.87 22.98
C ALA A 778 9.05 7.40 22.88
N GLU A 779 9.90 6.51 23.34
CA GLU A 779 9.61 5.09 23.56
C GLU A 779 9.06 4.85 24.97
N SER A 780 9.63 5.52 25.98
CA SER A 780 9.18 5.42 27.35
C SER A 780 9.27 6.76 28.09
N VAL A 781 8.33 6.95 29.00
CA VAL A 781 8.28 8.12 29.88
C VAL A 781 8.13 7.66 31.31
N HIS A 782 8.89 8.30 32.20
CA HIS A 782 8.82 8.12 33.66
C HIS A 782 8.52 9.46 34.29
N ALA A 783 7.75 9.48 35.36
CA ALA A 783 7.45 10.69 36.14
C ALA A 783 7.58 10.43 37.63
N PHE A 784 8.24 11.33 38.30
CA PHE A 784 8.42 11.32 39.76
C PHE A 784 7.90 12.63 40.34
N VAL A 785 7.09 12.54 41.41
CA VAL A 785 6.50 13.69 42.08
C VAL A 785 7.37 14.09 43.24
N ASP A 786 7.64 15.39 43.39
CA ASP A 786 8.30 16.01 44.55
C ASP A 786 9.57 15.30 45.02
N LEU A 787 10.43 14.92 44.11
CA LEU A 787 11.76 14.37 44.50
C LEU A 787 12.47 15.38 45.39
N PRO A 788 13.23 14.90 46.42
CA PRO A 788 14.02 15.75 47.31
C PRO A 788 14.87 16.76 46.53
N ALA A 789 14.96 17.98 47.04
CA ALA A 789 15.77 19.01 46.46
C ALA A 789 17.22 18.56 46.37
N GLY A 790 17.85 18.62 45.18
CA GLY A 790 19.21 18.18 44.98
C GLY A 790 19.37 16.70 44.61
N THR A 791 18.29 15.94 44.39
CA THR A 791 18.38 14.57 43.83
C THR A 791 19.20 14.60 42.55
N SER A 792 20.29 13.83 42.53
CA SER A 792 21.20 13.76 41.39
C SER A 792 20.56 13.04 40.20
N GLU A 793 20.99 13.40 39.01
CA GLU A 793 20.57 12.72 37.76
C GLU A 793 20.82 11.20 37.84
N GLN A 794 21.97 10.79 38.39
CA GLN A 794 22.27 9.38 38.55
C GLN A 794 21.28 8.67 39.48
N ALA A 795 20.82 9.33 40.54
CA ALA A 795 19.81 8.75 41.44
C ALA A 795 18.45 8.63 40.74
N ILE A 796 18.05 9.64 39.92
CA ILE A 796 16.82 9.58 39.11
C ILE A 796 16.90 8.40 38.14
N LEU A 797 18.00 8.25 37.41
CA LEU A 797 18.20 7.16 36.46
C LEU A 797 18.25 5.78 37.15
N ALA A 798 18.71 5.70 38.41
CA ALA A 798 18.66 4.46 39.19
C ALA A 798 17.19 4.06 39.49
N HIS A 799 16.32 4.99 39.83
CA HIS A 799 14.88 4.73 40.00
C HIS A 799 14.25 4.25 38.68
N VAL A 800 14.59 4.87 37.56
CA VAL A 800 14.12 4.45 36.24
C VAL A 800 14.58 3.02 35.91
N GLY A 801 15.84 2.67 36.20
CA GLY A 801 16.39 1.34 36.01
C GLY A 801 15.71 0.25 36.85
N GLN A 802 15.05 0.63 37.95
CA GLN A 802 14.23 -0.26 38.77
C GLN A 802 12.78 -0.33 38.24
N GLY A 803 12.45 0.40 37.17
CA GLY A 803 11.10 0.46 36.57
C GLY A 803 10.14 1.40 37.30
N GLU A 804 10.63 2.21 38.24
CA GLU A 804 9.81 3.13 39.00
C GLU A 804 9.34 4.31 38.15
N GLY A 805 8.19 4.87 38.48
CA GLY A 805 7.61 6.05 37.83
C GLY A 805 7.20 5.87 36.37
N ARG A 806 7.26 4.66 35.82
CA ARG A 806 6.93 4.40 34.42
C ARG A 806 5.46 4.68 34.13
N LEU A 807 5.22 5.49 33.09
CA LEU A 807 3.90 5.75 32.56
C LEU A 807 3.52 4.69 31.55
N ASN A 808 2.24 4.33 31.55
CA ASN A 808 1.68 3.46 30.53
C ASN A 808 1.53 4.22 29.22
N TRP A 809 1.98 3.63 28.15
CA TRP A 809 1.71 4.11 26.81
C TRP A 809 0.20 4.04 26.54
N VAL A 810 -0.37 5.13 26.05
CA VAL A 810 -1.81 5.25 25.76
C VAL A 810 -2.02 5.47 24.27
N ASP A 811 -1.20 6.30 23.66
CA ASP A 811 -1.24 6.69 22.27
C ASP A 811 0.17 7.06 21.82
N ARG A 812 0.36 7.34 20.53
CA ARG A 812 1.65 7.57 19.88
C ARG A 812 2.59 8.49 20.66
N ASP A 813 2.06 9.56 21.21
CA ASP A 813 2.81 10.58 21.98
C ASP A 813 2.28 10.78 23.40
N LEU A 814 1.30 9.97 23.82
CA LEU A 814 0.61 10.12 25.10
C LEU A 814 0.91 8.97 26.05
N PHE A 815 1.40 9.31 27.21
CA PHE A 815 1.69 8.41 28.32
C PHE A 815 0.88 8.78 29.54
N ARG A 816 0.37 7.81 30.30
CA ARG A 816 -0.50 8.01 31.44
C ARG A 816 -0.04 7.23 32.68
N ALA A 817 -0.14 7.85 33.84
CA ALA A 817 -0.08 7.17 35.10
C ALA A 817 -1.24 7.60 36.00
N HIS A 818 -1.72 6.69 36.85
CA HIS A 818 -2.59 7.01 37.95
C HIS A 818 -1.71 7.25 39.18
N LEU A 819 -1.80 8.46 39.74
CA LEU A 819 -1.08 8.86 40.97
C LEU A 819 -2.08 8.87 42.13
N GLY A 820 -1.95 7.89 43.04
CA GLY A 820 -2.75 7.80 44.25
C GLY A 820 -2.33 8.86 45.25
N ASN A 821 -3.30 9.42 46.00
CA ASN A 821 -3.06 10.33 47.12
C ASN A 821 -2.18 11.56 46.81
N LEU A 822 -2.27 12.13 45.64
CA LEU A 822 -1.61 13.40 45.34
C LEU A 822 -2.40 14.55 46.00
N PRO A 823 -1.80 15.27 46.99
CA PRO A 823 -2.50 16.40 47.60
C PRO A 823 -2.84 17.49 46.58
N SER A 824 -3.94 18.23 46.81
CA SER A 824 -4.23 19.41 45.98
C SER A 824 -3.18 20.50 46.21
N GLY A 825 -2.74 21.12 45.12
CA GLY A 825 -1.72 22.18 45.17
C GLY A 825 -0.58 22.03 44.17
N PRO A 826 0.46 22.89 44.29
CA PRO A 826 1.60 22.86 43.40
C PRO A 826 2.53 21.69 43.72
N HIS A 827 2.94 20.96 42.70
CA HIS A 827 3.91 19.86 42.75
C HIS A 827 4.98 20.05 41.70
N VAL A 828 6.18 19.51 41.93
CA VAL A 828 7.25 19.45 40.96
C VAL A 828 7.32 18.03 40.40
N LEU A 829 7.00 17.90 39.11
CA LEU A 829 7.19 16.65 38.38
C LEU A 829 8.58 16.61 37.73
N THR A 830 9.33 15.54 38.00
CA THR A 830 10.54 15.21 37.26
C THR A 830 10.18 14.17 36.21
N ILE A 831 10.23 14.55 34.93
CA ILE A 831 9.88 13.71 33.79
C ILE A 831 11.16 13.22 33.13
N VAL A 832 11.27 11.91 32.94
CA VAL A 832 12.39 11.26 32.23
C VAL A 832 11.83 10.60 30.98
N THR A 833 12.33 11.01 29.83
CA THR A 833 11.89 10.52 28.53
C THR A 833 13.05 9.82 27.84
N PHE A 834 12.81 8.64 27.26
CA PHE A 834 13.78 7.91 26.44
C PHE A 834 13.23 7.66 25.04
N GLU A 835 14.14 7.71 24.07
CA GLU A 835 13.91 7.29 22.69
C GLU A 835 14.30 5.82 22.47
N PRO A 836 13.89 5.20 21.33
CA PRO A 836 14.31 3.85 20.96
C PRO A 836 15.82 3.69 20.84
N THR A 837 16.52 4.78 20.64
CA THR A 837 17.99 4.83 20.59
C THR A 837 18.62 4.73 21.99
N GLY A 838 17.85 4.87 23.07
CA GLY A 838 18.35 4.99 24.44
C GLY A 838 18.82 6.40 24.80
N THR A 839 18.70 7.37 23.90
CA THR A 839 18.90 8.79 24.21
C THR A 839 17.80 9.23 25.17
N GLY A 840 18.18 9.85 26.26
CA GLY A 840 17.25 10.27 27.31
C GLY A 840 17.36 11.74 27.66
N ASN A 841 16.32 12.24 28.30
CA ASN A 841 16.26 13.60 28.82
C ASN A 841 15.52 13.65 30.14
N ILE A 842 15.96 14.51 31.05
CA ILE A 842 15.35 14.75 32.37
C ILE A 842 14.87 16.20 32.40
N GLN A 843 13.59 16.36 32.61
CA GLN A 843 12.94 17.68 32.67
C GLN A 843 12.20 17.85 34.00
N LYS A 844 12.04 19.09 34.47
CA LYS A 844 11.22 19.42 35.63
C LYS A 844 10.12 20.39 35.21
N GLU A 845 8.91 20.10 35.63
CA GLU A 845 7.74 20.91 35.37
C GLU A 845 6.95 21.12 36.66
N THR A 846 6.52 22.34 36.91
CA THR A 846 5.63 22.62 38.05
C THR A 846 4.18 22.51 37.59
N VAL A 847 3.41 21.71 38.28
CA VAL A 847 2.00 21.44 38.00
C VAL A 847 1.15 21.69 39.20
N THR A 848 -0.14 21.95 38.99
CA THR A 848 -1.11 22.08 40.10
C THR A 848 -2.05 20.87 40.04
N ALA A 849 -2.00 20.06 41.09
CA ALA A 849 -3.00 19.00 41.29
C ALA A 849 -4.34 19.61 41.74
N PRO A 850 -5.46 19.12 41.15
CA PRO A 850 -6.81 19.64 41.44
C PRO A 850 -7.28 19.42 42.88
#